data_4b9bd2ccb3aab5c58eb613dc12ba9a86
#
_entry.id   4b9bd2ccb3aab5c58eb613dc12ba9a86
#
_cell.length_a   1.000
_cell.length_b   1.000
_cell.length_c   1.000
_cell.angle_alpha   90.00
_cell.angle_beta   90.00
_cell.angle_gamma   90.00
#
_symmetry.space_group_name_H-M   'P 1'
#
loop_
_entity.id
_entity.type
_entity.pdbx_description
1 polymer ?
#
loop_
_entity_poly.entity_id
_entity_poly.type
_entity_poly.pdbx_seq_one_letter_code
_entity_poly.pdbx_strand_id
1 'polypeptide(L)'
;MAVLEKIRKRTVFLILVIGLALFAFVISGIFSRNTTPDQLVIGSVNGDDISYREFSTQVENTTRNMGGSIGQGYIVNALWQQAVQGKIIDQQFEKLGISVGKEQIFAMIKRVPQYAQDPQFQDEKGQFSIAKFAQLIAQIKKVNPAQYQQWQAEEKSYVDAAKRELYLSLIRAGLGVTLKDGEDAYHRQADKVTFNYVTLPYTSIPDSEVKVSDAEIDAYVKAHKKQFEQKEMRNIQFVWVTETASQADIKQVEQSLQALNAPRVVYNSQRQANDTLPGFGALATKDVPQFVNENSDVPFDSLYVSKDRLPADHAEALYNLPVGDLYGPYKEANTYRYTRMLSKKPNAQMRASHILIAYKGSLPGNETITRTKEEAKAKAEDILAKVKAGEDYAALAMVNSDDSSNAPNGGDLDFFSPGMMVPAFNDYVFHGKVGDIGLVETNFGFHIIKITDQREGVQLATIVRNIEPSKATQNEIYTKLTAFNEQALQHPKDFASLAAKAGYNVLPANNLDTMAEDIPGLGNNRALVRWAFADDTKVGDIHREDVKDGYIIAQLTKKISEGVASASDARPIVAPILIKEKKAKQLSEKLKGSTLEQVAQASGQAGNIQAAENVTQEYPALAGQGSEPSVLGAAFALPQGKVSQPIAGDNGVYVIQVTQKDIAPALPNYSSYMAPLRNQKLNRASQDLFSALEATADIKDNRAKFY
;
A
#
# COMPACT_ATOMS: atom_id res chain seq x y z
N MET A 1 -1.19 -3.21 79.38
CA MET A 1 0.28 -3.02 79.26
C MET A 1 1.06 -4.27 78.91
N ALA A 2 0.48 -5.46 78.92
CA ALA A 2 1.16 -6.74 78.59
C ALA A 2 1.44 -7.00 77.09
N VAL A 3 0.77 -6.30 76.17
CA VAL A 3 0.95 -6.49 74.71
C VAL A 3 2.17 -5.71 74.20
N LEU A 4 2.43 -4.51 74.73
CA LEU A 4 3.59 -3.71 74.33
C LEU A 4 4.96 -4.30 74.78
N GLU A 5 4.96 -5.01 75.92
CA GLU A 5 6.17 -5.69 76.41
C GLU A 5 6.54 -6.92 75.58
N LYS A 6 5.51 -7.65 75.03
CA LYS A 6 5.70 -8.78 74.08
C LYS A 6 6.20 -8.33 72.73
N ILE A 7 5.79 -7.13 72.25
CA ILE A 7 6.28 -6.53 71.01
C ILE A 7 7.71 -6.08 71.18
N ARG A 8 8.09 -5.46 72.32
CA ARG A 8 9.45 -4.99 72.59
C ARG A 8 10.49 -6.12 72.69
N LYS A 9 10.10 -7.31 73.20
CA LYS A 9 10.98 -8.54 73.18
C LYS A 9 11.16 -9.16 71.83
N ARG A 10 10.30 -8.85 70.84
CA ARG A 10 10.40 -9.32 69.44
C ARG A 10 10.87 -8.25 68.45
N THR A 11 11.24 -7.07 68.94
CA THR A 11 11.67 -5.94 68.09
C THR A 11 12.92 -6.31 67.29
N VAL A 12 13.86 -7.01 67.87
CA VAL A 12 15.06 -7.50 67.16
C VAL A 12 14.71 -8.47 66.06
N PHE A 13 13.76 -9.41 66.32
CA PHE A 13 13.28 -10.33 65.30
C PHE A 13 12.51 -9.61 64.17
N LEU A 14 11.71 -8.61 64.52
CA LEU A 14 10.97 -7.80 63.53
C LEU A 14 11.92 -6.95 62.66
N ILE A 15 12.98 -6.36 63.30
CA ILE A 15 14.01 -5.63 62.57
C ILE A 15 14.80 -6.56 61.67
N LEU A 16 15.05 -7.81 62.07
CA LEU A 16 15.78 -8.79 61.28
C LEU A 16 14.94 -9.27 60.12
N VAL A 17 13.61 -9.48 60.26
CA VAL A 17 12.69 -9.84 59.20
C VAL A 17 12.51 -8.67 58.20
N ILE A 18 12.36 -7.43 58.69
CA ILE A 18 12.26 -6.26 57.84
C ILE A 18 13.60 -6.01 57.12
N GLY A 19 14.71 -6.20 57.83
CA GLY A 19 16.05 -6.10 57.23
C GLY A 19 16.30 -7.16 56.15
N LEU A 20 15.85 -8.39 56.38
CA LEU A 20 15.94 -9.46 55.40
C LEU A 20 14.98 -9.24 54.19
N ALA A 21 13.80 -8.69 54.42
CA ALA A 21 12.87 -8.33 53.35
C ALA A 21 13.40 -7.16 52.52
N LEU A 22 13.95 -6.11 53.14
CA LEU A 22 14.62 -5.02 52.45
C LEU A 22 15.88 -5.49 51.72
N PHE A 23 16.65 -6.37 52.32
CA PHE A 23 17.84 -6.96 51.69
C PHE A 23 17.47 -7.84 50.50
N ALA A 24 16.41 -8.66 50.62
CA ALA A 24 15.85 -9.42 49.49
C ALA A 24 15.32 -8.51 48.39
N PHE A 25 14.66 -7.40 48.75
CA PHE A 25 14.20 -6.40 47.80
C PHE A 25 15.35 -5.66 47.08
N VAL A 26 16.38 -5.29 47.81
CA VAL A 26 17.61 -4.68 47.25
C VAL A 26 18.36 -5.69 46.36
N ILE A 27 18.47 -6.96 46.81
CA ILE A 27 19.09 -8.01 46.01
C ILE A 27 18.26 -8.34 44.78
N SER A 28 16.94 -8.41 44.87
CA SER A 28 16.08 -8.60 43.70
C SER A 28 16.21 -7.46 42.70
N GLY A 29 16.43 -6.22 43.17
CA GLY A 29 16.76 -5.06 42.33
C GLY A 29 18.15 -5.13 41.67
N ILE A 30 19.13 -5.78 42.34
CA ILE A 30 20.48 -5.98 41.78
C ILE A 30 20.52 -7.15 40.79
N PHE A 31 19.70 -8.18 41.01
CA PHE A 31 19.55 -9.32 40.09
C PHE A 31 18.49 -9.13 39.01
N SER A 32 17.60 -8.13 39.11
CA SER A 32 16.91 -7.61 37.94
C SER A 32 17.98 -6.94 37.08
N ARG A 33 18.50 -7.63 36.10
CA ARG A 33 19.32 -7.01 35.06
C ARG A 33 18.49 -5.84 34.50
N ASN A 34 18.75 -4.64 35.03
CA ASN A 34 18.45 -3.40 34.31
C ASN A 34 19.32 -3.45 33.06
N THR A 35 18.86 -4.11 32.02
CA THR A 35 19.37 -3.90 30.69
C THR A 35 19.09 -2.44 30.39
N THR A 36 20.15 -1.62 30.43
CA THR A 36 20.03 -0.23 29.95
C THR A 36 19.51 -0.29 28.52
N PRO A 37 18.75 0.71 28.04
CA PRO A 37 18.28 0.75 26.64
C PRO A 37 19.37 0.52 25.61
N ASP A 38 20.62 0.81 25.95
CA ASP A 38 21.81 0.59 25.10
C ASP A 38 22.20 -0.90 24.96
N GLN A 39 21.71 -1.78 25.85
CA GLN A 39 21.99 -3.24 25.83
C GLN A 39 20.84 -4.06 25.23
N LEU A 40 19.75 -3.40 24.81
CA LEU A 40 18.63 -4.10 24.18
C LEU A 40 18.93 -4.36 22.71
N VAL A 41 18.82 -5.63 22.32
CA VAL A 41 19.07 -6.11 20.96
C VAL A 41 17.73 -6.42 20.31
N ILE A 42 17.40 -5.69 19.22
CA ILE A 42 16.16 -5.91 18.48
C ILE A 42 16.26 -7.12 17.54
N GLY A 43 17.46 -7.57 17.25
CA GLY A 43 17.76 -8.77 16.49
C GLY A 43 19.22 -8.86 16.14
N SER A 44 19.63 -9.91 15.42
CA SER A 44 21.00 -10.11 14.98
C SER A 44 21.06 -10.77 13.61
N VAL A 45 22.20 -10.60 12.92
CA VAL A 45 22.50 -11.22 11.63
C VAL A 45 23.86 -11.91 11.73
N ASN A 46 23.89 -13.24 11.62
CA ASN A 46 25.10 -14.07 11.79
C ASN A 46 25.88 -13.76 13.09
N GLY A 47 25.17 -13.40 14.15
CA GLY A 47 25.74 -13.05 15.46
C GLY A 47 26.04 -11.56 15.65
N ASP A 48 25.93 -10.71 14.61
CA ASP A 48 26.10 -9.25 14.73
C ASP A 48 24.79 -8.60 15.17
N ASP A 49 24.78 -8.00 16.33
CA ASP A 49 23.62 -7.38 16.93
C ASP A 49 23.12 -6.13 16.19
N ILE A 50 21.81 -5.95 16.18
CA ILE A 50 21.13 -4.72 15.78
C ILE A 50 20.61 -4.06 17.05
N SER A 51 21.13 -2.86 17.36
CA SER A 51 20.77 -2.10 18.56
C SER A 51 19.32 -1.62 18.50
N TYR A 52 18.53 -1.90 19.55
CA TYR A 52 17.18 -1.36 19.67
C TYR A 52 17.17 0.18 19.70
N ARG A 53 18.09 0.80 20.41
CA ARG A 53 18.17 2.25 20.53
C ARG A 53 18.38 2.93 19.17
N GLU A 54 19.33 2.45 18.39
CA GLU A 54 19.58 3.01 17.06
C GLU A 54 18.40 2.80 16.14
N PHE A 55 17.83 1.61 16.18
CA PHE A 55 16.67 1.25 15.35
C PHE A 55 15.43 2.07 15.73
N SER A 56 15.10 2.20 17.02
CA SER A 56 13.93 2.99 17.48
C SER A 56 14.09 4.47 17.12
N THR A 57 15.30 5.02 17.23
CA THR A 57 15.58 6.40 16.80
C THR A 57 15.33 6.59 15.30
N GLN A 58 15.70 5.61 14.47
CA GLN A 58 15.44 5.66 13.03
C GLN A 58 13.94 5.58 12.74
N VAL A 59 13.20 4.70 13.44
CA VAL A 59 11.73 4.60 13.31
C VAL A 59 11.07 5.93 13.67
N GLU A 60 11.44 6.54 14.81
CA GLU A 60 10.87 7.82 15.25
C GLU A 60 11.14 8.95 14.25
N ASN A 61 12.38 9.06 13.75
CA ASN A 61 12.77 10.08 12.79
C ASN A 61 12.02 9.89 11.46
N THR A 62 11.91 8.66 10.97
CA THR A 62 11.22 8.35 9.73
C THR A 62 9.72 8.64 9.86
N THR A 63 9.10 8.24 10.97
CA THR A 63 7.67 8.53 11.25
C THR A 63 7.39 10.03 11.29
N ARG A 64 8.28 10.82 11.92
CA ARG A 64 8.14 12.28 11.99
C ARG A 64 8.27 12.92 10.62
N ASN A 65 9.22 12.49 9.80
CA ASN A 65 9.46 13.03 8.47
C ASN A 65 8.33 12.70 7.48
N MET A 66 7.65 11.56 7.65
CA MET A 66 6.52 11.14 6.81
C MET A 66 5.16 11.69 7.27
N GLY A 67 5.12 12.55 8.30
CA GLY A 67 3.90 13.25 8.72
C GLY A 67 2.80 12.34 9.27
N GLY A 68 3.11 11.11 9.72
CA GLY A 68 2.15 10.18 10.31
C GLY A 68 1.14 9.55 9.34
N SER A 69 1.31 9.77 8.04
CA SER A 69 0.41 9.24 7.00
C SER A 69 0.60 7.74 6.71
N ILE A 70 1.72 7.17 7.16
CA ILE A 70 2.09 5.76 6.94
C ILE A 70 2.09 5.05 8.29
N GLY A 71 1.51 3.84 8.34
CA GLY A 71 1.46 3.00 9.54
C GLY A 71 2.88 2.70 10.09
N GLN A 72 3.03 2.73 11.40
CA GLN A 72 4.32 2.51 12.08
C GLN A 72 4.95 1.16 11.71
N GLY A 73 4.15 0.11 11.58
CA GLY A 73 4.66 -1.22 11.25
C GLY A 73 5.26 -1.31 9.85
N TYR A 74 4.70 -0.58 8.88
CA TYR A 74 5.33 -0.48 7.56
C TYR A 74 6.75 0.11 7.66
N ILE A 75 6.90 1.18 8.45
CA ILE A 75 8.20 1.83 8.70
C ILE A 75 9.15 0.86 9.40
N VAL A 76 8.67 0.18 10.46
CA VAL A 76 9.44 -0.82 11.21
C VAL A 76 9.91 -1.95 10.29
N ASN A 77 9.04 -2.48 9.44
CA ASN A 77 9.38 -3.55 8.51
C ASN A 77 10.39 -3.09 7.45
N ALA A 78 10.21 -1.90 6.87
CA ALA A 78 11.12 -1.36 5.87
C ALA A 78 12.53 -1.10 6.45
N LEU A 79 12.61 -0.50 7.63
CA LEU A 79 13.88 -0.24 8.32
C LEU A 79 14.57 -1.53 8.79
N TRP A 80 13.79 -2.54 9.19
CA TRP A 80 14.34 -3.85 9.52
C TRP A 80 15.00 -4.51 8.32
N GLN A 81 14.33 -4.55 7.18
CA GLN A 81 14.92 -5.09 5.95
C GLN A 81 16.19 -4.32 5.57
N GLN A 82 16.18 -3.00 5.70
CA GLN A 82 17.37 -2.18 5.47
C GLN A 82 18.52 -2.52 6.45
N ALA A 83 18.22 -2.70 7.73
CA ALA A 83 19.21 -3.03 8.76
C ALA A 83 19.83 -4.42 8.52
N VAL A 84 18.99 -5.43 8.22
CA VAL A 84 19.45 -6.79 7.88
C VAL A 84 20.33 -6.78 6.65
N GLN A 85 19.89 -6.16 5.56
CA GLN A 85 20.68 -6.05 4.33
C GLN A 85 21.98 -5.29 4.55
N GLY A 86 21.95 -4.22 5.34
CA GLY A 86 23.15 -3.47 5.72
C GLY A 86 24.18 -4.35 6.42
N LYS A 87 23.76 -5.11 7.44
CA LYS A 87 24.62 -6.05 8.16
C LYS A 87 25.20 -7.12 7.26
N ILE A 88 24.38 -7.73 6.40
CA ILE A 88 24.84 -8.75 5.44
C ILE A 88 25.93 -8.16 4.52
N ILE A 89 25.70 -6.98 3.96
CA ILE A 89 26.68 -6.32 3.08
C ILE A 89 27.95 -5.96 3.83
N ASP A 90 27.87 -5.45 5.04
CA ASP A 90 29.05 -5.14 5.86
C ASP A 90 29.92 -6.38 6.07
N GLN A 91 29.30 -7.52 6.42
CA GLN A 91 29.98 -8.81 6.57
C GLN A 91 30.60 -9.31 5.25
N GLN A 92 29.92 -9.11 4.11
CA GLN A 92 30.49 -9.45 2.81
C GLN A 92 31.70 -8.57 2.48
N PHE A 93 31.64 -7.26 2.78
CA PHE A 93 32.76 -6.34 2.56
C PHE A 93 33.97 -6.71 3.42
N GLU A 94 33.75 -7.04 4.69
CA GLU A 94 34.80 -7.52 5.59
C GLU A 94 35.43 -8.82 5.08
N LYS A 95 34.61 -9.79 4.73
CA LYS A 95 35.06 -11.10 4.20
C LYS A 95 35.86 -10.97 2.90
N LEU A 96 35.49 -10.02 2.03
CA LEU A 96 36.17 -9.78 0.76
C LEU A 96 37.35 -8.82 0.86
N GLY A 97 37.54 -8.16 2.02
CA GLY A 97 38.59 -7.16 2.22
C GLY A 97 38.45 -5.91 1.34
N ILE A 98 37.21 -5.54 0.97
CA ILE A 98 36.90 -4.37 0.13
C ILE A 98 36.32 -3.24 0.96
N SER A 99 36.52 -2.00 0.51
CA SER A 99 36.01 -0.81 1.14
C SER A 99 35.48 0.19 0.12
N VAL A 100 34.60 1.09 0.56
CA VAL A 100 34.12 2.19 -0.26
C VAL A 100 35.02 3.40 -0.04
N GLY A 101 35.57 3.93 -1.12
CA GLY A 101 36.38 5.13 -1.11
C GLY A 101 35.55 6.42 -1.17
N LYS A 102 36.18 7.56 -0.91
CA LYS A 102 35.54 8.89 -0.95
C LYS A 102 34.89 9.18 -2.32
N GLU A 103 35.51 8.73 -3.40
CA GLU A 103 35.01 8.97 -4.77
C GLU A 103 33.63 8.31 -4.99
N GLN A 104 33.45 7.07 -4.48
CA GLN A 104 32.16 6.38 -4.58
C GLN A 104 31.08 7.11 -3.75
N ILE A 105 31.42 7.58 -2.55
CA ILE A 105 30.50 8.34 -1.69
C ILE A 105 30.09 9.65 -2.38
N PHE A 106 31.04 10.39 -2.93
CA PHE A 106 30.76 11.64 -3.66
C PHE A 106 29.94 11.38 -4.94
N ALA A 107 30.13 10.25 -5.60
CA ALA A 107 29.31 9.87 -6.74
C ALA A 107 27.83 9.67 -6.36
N MET A 108 27.55 9.19 -5.12
CA MET A 108 26.19 9.11 -4.58
C MET A 108 25.63 10.51 -4.29
N ILE A 109 26.38 11.34 -3.57
CA ILE A 109 25.96 12.70 -3.19
C ILE A 109 25.65 13.54 -4.43
N LYS A 110 26.48 13.45 -5.48
CA LYS A 110 26.27 14.12 -6.76
C LYS A 110 24.95 13.77 -7.46
N ARG A 111 24.35 12.62 -7.16
CA ARG A 111 23.05 12.20 -7.76
C ARG A 111 21.85 12.80 -7.02
N VAL A 112 22.06 13.40 -5.85
CA VAL A 112 20.99 13.99 -5.04
C VAL A 112 20.70 15.40 -5.55
N PRO A 113 19.48 15.68 -6.08
CA PRO A 113 19.17 16.96 -6.73
C PRO A 113 19.42 18.18 -5.83
N GLN A 114 19.11 18.08 -4.54
CA GLN A 114 19.31 19.16 -3.56
C GLN A 114 20.78 19.58 -3.41
N TYR A 115 21.75 18.70 -3.73
CA TYR A 115 23.16 19.05 -3.73
C TYR A 115 23.67 19.34 -5.14
N ALA A 116 23.24 18.55 -6.12
CA ALA A 116 23.70 18.70 -7.51
C ALA A 116 23.27 20.02 -8.16
N GLN A 117 22.06 20.51 -7.81
CA GLN A 117 21.47 21.69 -8.39
C GLN A 117 21.70 22.96 -7.55
N ASP A 118 22.20 22.86 -6.33
CA ASP A 118 22.44 24.02 -5.49
C ASP A 118 23.68 24.79 -5.96
N PRO A 119 23.52 26.08 -6.35
CA PRO A 119 24.63 26.92 -6.85
C PRO A 119 25.84 27.02 -5.89
N GLN A 120 25.63 26.91 -4.58
CA GLN A 120 26.72 26.96 -3.60
C GLN A 120 27.71 25.80 -3.76
N PHE A 121 27.27 24.66 -4.31
CA PHE A 121 28.11 23.48 -4.54
C PHE A 121 28.56 23.32 -5.99
N GLN A 122 28.27 24.29 -6.86
CA GLN A 122 28.66 24.23 -8.27
C GLN A 122 29.98 24.98 -8.50
N ASP A 123 30.78 24.49 -9.45
CA ASP A 123 31.95 25.17 -9.96
C ASP A 123 31.56 26.25 -11.01
N GLU A 124 32.54 26.91 -11.62
CA GLU A 124 32.34 27.92 -12.65
C GLU A 124 31.66 27.41 -13.93
N LYS A 125 31.60 26.06 -14.10
CA LYS A 125 30.95 25.39 -15.23
C LYS A 125 29.57 24.85 -14.87
N GLY A 126 29.04 25.14 -13.68
CA GLY A 126 27.75 24.65 -13.21
C GLY A 126 27.78 23.16 -12.79
N GLN A 127 28.98 22.56 -12.58
CA GLN A 127 29.12 21.18 -12.16
C GLN A 127 29.35 21.10 -10.65
N PHE A 128 28.80 20.02 -10.03
CA PHE A 128 28.98 19.79 -8.60
C PHE A 128 30.46 19.72 -8.21
N SER A 129 30.86 20.58 -7.28
CA SER A 129 32.24 20.70 -6.76
C SER A 129 32.39 19.97 -5.43
N ILE A 130 33.10 18.87 -5.45
CA ILE A 130 33.45 18.09 -4.24
C ILE A 130 34.19 18.98 -3.23
N ALA A 131 35.07 19.87 -3.70
CA ALA A 131 35.87 20.73 -2.84
C ALA A 131 34.99 21.73 -2.07
N LYS A 132 34.03 22.39 -2.74
CA LYS A 132 33.09 23.31 -2.07
C LYS A 132 32.23 22.58 -1.06
N PHE A 133 31.70 21.39 -1.42
CA PHE A 133 30.91 20.57 -0.53
C PHE A 133 31.70 20.13 0.72
N ALA A 134 32.91 19.61 0.55
CA ALA A 134 33.78 19.21 1.65
C ALA A 134 34.14 20.39 2.57
N GLN A 135 34.34 21.57 2.01
CA GLN A 135 34.59 22.79 2.77
C GLN A 135 33.40 23.18 3.65
N LEU A 136 32.18 23.09 3.13
CA LEU A 136 30.97 23.35 3.92
C LEU A 136 30.84 22.36 5.09
N ILE A 137 31.03 21.06 4.83
CA ILE A 137 30.95 20.05 5.89
C ILE A 137 32.00 20.30 6.97
N ALA A 138 33.23 20.68 6.58
CA ALA A 138 34.28 21.04 7.52
C ALA A 138 33.93 22.32 8.34
N GLN A 139 33.22 23.26 7.76
CA GLN A 139 32.69 24.44 8.43
C GLN A 139 31.58 24.09 9.41
N ILE A 140 30.56 23.29 8.96
CA ILE A 140 29.45 22.81 9.80
C ILE A 140 30.02 22.10 11.04
N LYS A 141 31.01 21.24 10.86
CA LYS A 141 31.67 20.53 11.97
C LYS A 141 32.22 21.47 13.04
N LYS A 142 32.73 22.63 12.67
CA LYS A 142 33.30 23.62 13.58
C LYS A 142 32.25 24.49 14.26
N VAL A 143 31.19 24.86 13.54
CA VAL A 143 30.27 25.92 13.94
C VAL A 143 28.94 25.37 14.49
N ASN A 144 28.49 24.19 14.02
CA ASN A 144 27.22 23.60 14.42
C ASN A 144 27.32 22.08 14.60
N PRO A 145 27.72 21.62 15.79
CA PRO A 145 27.88 20.17 16.08
C PRO A 145 26.60 19.36 15.88
N ALA A 146 25.43 19.93 16.15
CA ALA A 146 24.14 19.24 15.97
C ALA A 146 23.84 18.97 14.48
N GLN A 147 24.06 19.95 13.62
CA GLN A 147 23.94 19.79 12.17
C GLN A 147 24.98 18.82 11.61
N TYR A 148 26.17 18.80 12.20
CA TYR A 148 27.20 17.83 11.82
C TYR A 148 26.81 16.41 12.19
N GLN A 149 26.15 16.18 13.33
CA GLN A 149 25.61 14.86 13.68
C GLN A 149 24.52 14.40 12.68
N GLN A 150 23.65 15.31 12.24
CA GLN A 150 22.68 15.00 11.19
C GLN A 150 23.37 14.60 9.89
N TRP A 151 24.40 15.37 9.48
CA TRP A 151 25.22 15.03 8.32
C TRP A 151 25.90 13.66 8.46
N GLN A 152 26.43 13.31 9.63
CA GLN A 152 27.05 11.99 9.82
C GLN A 152 26.08 10.83 9.61
N ALA A 153 24.82 10.99 10.03
CA ALA A 153 23.78 10.00 9.79
C ALA A 153 23.44 9.89 8.29
N GLU A 154 23.39 11.03 7.60
CA GLU A 154 23.17 11.10 6.17
C GLU A 154 24.35 10.53 5.36
N GLU A 155 25.60 10.89 5.74
CA GLU A 155 26.82 10.32 5.16
C GLU A 155 26.85 8.81 5.27
N LYS A 156 26.45 8.25 6.44
CA LYS A 156 26.34 6.80 6.61
C LYS A 156 25.38 6.18 5.60
N SER A 157 24.25 6.83 5.32
CA SER A 157 23.28 6.34 4.30
C SER A 157 23.88 6.28 2.90
N TYR A 158 24.72 7.28 2.54
CA TYR A 158 25.45 7.28 1.26
C TYR A 158 26.54 6.20 1.21
N VAL A 159 27.23 5.97 2.32
CA VAL A 159 28.20 4.87 2.43
C VAL A 159 27.51 3.52 2.23
N ASP A 160 26.38 3.29 2.90
CA ASP A 160 25.61 2.04 2.81
C ASP A 160 25.03 1.85 1.39
N ALA A 161 24.57 2.94 0.74
CA ALA A 161 24.13 2.91 -0.64
C ALA A 161 25.29 2.60 -1.61
N ALA A 162 26.44 3.21 -1.41
CA ALA A 162 27.64 3.00 -2.21
C ALA A 162 28.17 1.56 -2.07
N LYS A 163 28.14 0.99 -0.85
CA LYS A 163 28.47 -0.42 -0.63
C LYS A 163 27.55 -1.34 -1.40
N ARG A 164 26.24 -1.14 -1.30
CA ARG A 164 25.25 -1.96 -2.06
C ARG A 164 25.48 -1.88 -3.56
N GLU A 165 25.67 -0.66 -4.09
CA GLU A 165 25.91 -0.48 -5.53
C GLU A 165 27.22 -1.11 -5.97
N LEU A 166 28.30 -0.96 -5.19
CA LEU A 166 29.59 -1.56 -5.49
C LEU A 166 29.50 -3.09 -5.49
N TYR A 167 28.89 -3.67 -4.43
CA TYR A 167 28.72 -5.12 -4.33
C TYR A 167 27.92 -5.68 -5.53
N LEU A 168 26.79 -5.04 -5.84
CA LEU A 168 25.98 -5.42 -7.00
C LEU A 168 26.74 -5.26 -8.32
N SER A 169 27.56 -4.22 -8.44
CA SER A 169 28.40 -4.00 -9.63
C SER A 169 29.44 -5.09 -9.82
N LEU A 170 30.07 -5.54 -8.73
CA LEU A 170 31.05 -6.65 -8.77
C LEU A 170 30.38 -7.95 -9.18
N ILE A 171 29.20 -8.26 -8.63
CA ILE A 171 28.42 -9.44 -9.06
C ILE A 171 28.04 -9.33 -10.54
N ARG A 172 27.53 -8.18 -10.98
CA ARG A 172 27.15 -7.93 -12.39
C ARG A 172 28.35 -8.05 -13.33
N ALA A 173 29.53 -7.59 -12.92
CA ALA A 173 30.75 -7.70 -13.69
C ALA A 173 31.22 -9.16 -13.86
N GLY A 174 30.93 -10.01 -12.84
CA GLY A 174 31.20 -11.45 -12.89
C GLY A 174 30.21 -12.25 -13.73
N LEU A 175 29.03 -11.67 -14.05
CA LEU A 175 27.99 -12.34 -14.83
C LEU A 175 28.27 -12.20 -16.33
N GLY A 176 28.81 -13.23 -16.90
CA GLY A 176 29.03 -13.34 -18.35
C GLY A 176 27.94 -14.14 -19.08
N VAL A 177 27.81 -13.91 -20.37
CA VAL A 177 27.11 -14.75 -21.33
C VAL A 177 28.15 -15.19 -22.37
N THR A 178 28.32 -16.49 -22.51
CA THR A 178 29.29 -17.05 -23.44
C THR A 178 28.72 -17.12 -24.85
N LEU A 179 29.60 -17.30 -25.86
CA LEU A 179 29.16 -17.58 -27.23
C LEU A 179 28.28 -18.83 -27.28
N LYS A 180 28.60 -19.83 -26.45
CA LYS A 180 27.80 -21.07 -26.35
C LYS A 180 26.41 -20.83 -25.80
N ASP A 181 26.25 -19.95 -24.78
CA ASP A 181 24.92 -19.56 -24.30
C ASP A 181 24.08 -18.91 -25.42
N GLY A 182 24.72 -18.08 -26.26
CA GLY A 182 24.08 -17.46 -27.43
C GLY A 182 23.69 -18.44 -28.49
N GLU A 183 24.57 -19.39 -28.80
CA GLU A 183 24.31 -20.50 -29.72
C GLU A 183 23.15 -21.37 -29.21
N ASP A 184 23.16 -21.76 -27.94
CA ASP A 184 22.10 -22.56 -27.34
C ASP A 184 20.76 -21.83 -27.33
N ALA A 185 20.75 -20.50 -27.12
CA ALA A 185 19.54 -19.70 -27.23
C ALA A 185 18.98 -19.64 -28.65
N TYR A 186 19.88 -19.53 -29.64
CA TYR A 186 19.51 -19.61 -31.06
C TYR A 186 18.86 -20.95 -31.37
N HIS A 187 19.55 -22.07 -31.03
CA HIS A 187 19.04 -23.41 -31.31
C HIS A 187 17.72 -23.71 -30.59
N ARG A 188 17.52 -23.22 -29.36
CA ARG A 188 16.21 -23.34 -28.67
C ARG A 188 15.03 -22.70 -29.44
N GLN A 189 15.28 -21.61 -30.16
CA GLN A 189 14.27 -20.90 -30.94
C GLN A 189 14.15 -21.46 -32.38
N ALA A 190 15.25 -21.82 -33.00
CA ALA A 190 15.34 -22.11 -34.41
C ALA A 190 15.23 -23.60 -34.76
N ASP A 191 15.75 -24.49 -33.88
CA ASP A 191 15.63 -25.93 -34.11
C ASP A 191 14.19 -26.37 -33.94
N LYS A 192 13.75 -27.25 -34.83
CA LYS A 192 12.41 -27.79 -34.84
C LYS A 192 12.42 -29.31 -34.77
N VAL A 193 11.42 -29.84 -34.10
CA VAL A 193 11.18 -31.27 -34.05
C VAL A 193 9.74 -31.58 -34.42
N THR A 194 9.55 -32.61 -35.25
CA THR A 194 8.23 -33.16 -35.57
C THR A 194 8.21 -34.59 -35.05
N PHE A 195 7.17 -34.94 -34.32
CA PHE A 195 7.01 -36.25 -33.74
C PHE A 195 5.54 -36.66 -33.62
N ASN A 196 5.29 -37.94 -33.66
CA ASN A 196 4.01 -38.53 -33.32
C ASN A 196 4.02 -38.93 -31.82
N TYR A 197 2.87 -38.92 -31.20
CA TYR A 197 2.76 -39.29 -29.79
C TYR A 197 1.41 -39.95 -29.43
N VAL A 198 1.46 -40.75 -28.37
CA VAL A 198 0.31 -41.29 -27.67
C VAL A 198 0.37 -40.75 -26.25
N THR A 199 -0.77 -40.24 -25.74
CA THR A 199 -0.84 -39.69 -24.39
C THR A 199 -1.99 -40.28 -23.59
N LEU A 200 -1.76 -40.46 -22.28
CA LEU A 200 -2.76 -40.72 -21.27
C LEU A 200 -2.77 -39.55 -20.30
N PRO A 201 -3.83 -38.73 -20.28
CA PRO A 201 -3.90 -37.58 -19.40
C PRO A 201 -4.11 -38.01 -17.94
N TYR A 202 -3.57 -37.23 -16.98
CA TYR A 202 -3.75 -37.51 -15.56
C TYR A 202 -5.21 -37.47 -15.10
N THR A 203 -6.05 -36.76 -15.82
CA THR A 203 -7.52 -36.72 -15.58
C THR A 203 -8.22 -38.05 -15.84
N SER A 204 -7.56 -39.00 -16.53
CA SER A 204 -8.09 -40.36 -16.73
C SER A 204 -8.17 -41.19 -15.45
N ILE A 205 -7.47 -40.76 -14.37
CA ILE A 205 -7.53 -41.35 -13.04
C ILE A 205 -8.04 -40.28 -12.08
N PRO A 206 -9.21 -40.45 -11.45
CA PRO A 206 -9.70 -39.52 -10.43
C PRO A 206 -8.72 -39.40 -9.25
N ASP A 207 -8.54 -38.17 -8.70
CA ASP A 207 -7.65 -37.94 -7.55
C ASP A 207 -8.05 -38.76 -6.33
N SER A 208 -9.37 -39.01 -6.17
CA SER A 208 -9.93 -39.80 -5.07
C SER A 208 -9.49 -41.28 -5.05
N GLU A 209 -9.03 -41.78 -6.18
CA GLU A 209 -8.53 -43.19 -6.30
C GLU A 209 -7.06 -43.30 -5.88
N VAL A 210 -6.34 -42.15 -5.77
CA VAL A 210 -4.91 -42.12 -5.46
C VAL A 210 -4.70 -41.66 -4.02
N LYS A 211 -4.47 -42.56 -3.13
CA LYS A 211 -4.24 -42.24 -1.72
C LYS A 211 -2.80 -41.81 -1.47
N VAL A 212 -2.64 -40.71 -0.73
CA VAL A 212 -1.35 -40.20 -0.24
C VAL A 212 -1.40 -40.19 1.29
N SER A 213 -0.50 -40.94 1.91
CA SER A 213 -0.35 -41.02 3.36
C SER A 213 0.48 -39.88 3.95
N ASP A 214 0.34 -39.62 5.24
CA ASP A 214 1.17 -38.64 5.94
C ASP A 214 2.66 -39.03 5.93
N ALA A 215 2.96 -40.34 6.00
CA ALA A 215 4.33 -40.82 5.93
C ALA A 215 5.01 -40.49 4.59
N GLU A 216 4.27 -40.55 3.47
CA GLU A 216 4.80 -40.16 2.16
C GLU A 216 5.02 -38.64 2.06
N ILE A 217 4.12 -37.85 2.63
CA ILE A 217 4.28 -36.39 2.71
C ILE A 217 5.50 -36.04 3.57
N ASP A 218 5.66 -36.64 4.74
CA ASP A 218 6.83 -36.45 5.60
C ASP A 218 8.14 -36.83 4.91
N ALA A 219 8.15 -37.91 4.15
CA ALA A 219 9.31 -38.33 3.38
C ALA A 219 9.66 -37.28 2.32
N TYR A 220 8.66 -36.75 1.60
CA TYR A 220 8.86 -35.70 0.60
C TYR A 220 9.37 -34.41 1.23
N VAL A 221 8.75 -33.97 2.32
CA VAL A 221 9.17 -32.76 3.08
C VAL A 221 10.60 -32.89 3.59
N LYS A 222 10.99 -34.05 4.11
CA LYS A 222 12.37 -34.32 4.57
C LYS A 222 13.38 -34.27 3.41
N ALA A 223 13.02 -34.79 2.23
CA ALA A 223 13.87 -34.72 1.04
C ALA A 223 14.02 -33.31 0.50
N HIS A 224 13.02 -32.44 0.71
CA HIS A 224 12.96 -31.08 0.22
C HIS A 224 12.95 -30.03 1.36
N LYS A 225 13.63 -30.32 2.47
CA LYS A 225 13.56 -29.56 3.72
C LYS A 225 13.60 -28.05 3.56
N LYS A 226 14.50 -27.50 2.76
CA LYS A 226 14.64 -26.07 2.50
C LYS A 226 13.39 -25.39 1.90
N GLN A 227 12.59 -26.15 1.14
CA GLN A 227 11.36 -25.64 0.53
C GLN A 227 10.19 -25.57 1.52
N PHE A 228 10.28 -26.33 2.61
CA PHE A 228 9.27 -26.46 3.64
C PHE A 228 9.68 -25.87 4.99
N GLU A 229 10.75 -25.08 5.01
CA GLU A 229 11.08 -24.26 6.17
C GLU A 229 10.04 -23.13 6.30
N GLN A 230 9.49 -22.96 7.49
CA GLN A 230 8.46 -21.98 7.80
C GLN A 230 8.81 -21.19 9.05
N LYS A 231 8.35 -19.95 9.11
CA LYS A 231 8.42 -19.11 10.31
C LYS A 231 7.31 -19.48 11.28
N GLU A 232 7.42 -19.01 12.51
CA GLU A 232 6.33 -19.06 13.46
C GLU A 232 5.13 -18.25 12.95
N MET A 233 3.94 -18.89 12.91
CA MET A 233 2.71 -18.26 12.43
C MET A 233 1.51 -18.66 13.30
N ARG A 234 0.43 -17.87 13.20
CA ARG A 234 -0.85 -18.14 13.87
C ARG A 234 -1.99 -18.09 12.87
N ASN A 235 -2.97 -18.97 13.08
CA ASN A 235 -4.27 -18.85 12.41
C ASN A 235 -5.31 -18.49 13.46
N ILE A 236 -6.13 -17.51 13.15
CA ILE A 236 -7.29 -17.13 13.95
C ILE A 236 -8.55 -17.17 13.11
N GLN A 237 -9.68 -17.29 13.77
CA GLN A 237 -10.97 -16.94 13.20
C GLN A 237 -11.63 -15.90 14.10
N PHE A 238 -12.42 -15.00 13.52
CA PHE A 238 -13.01 -13.94 14.30
C PHE A 238 -14.37 -13.51 13.78
N VAL A 239 -15.14 -12.89 14.67
CA VAL A 239 -16.36 -12.16 14.38
C VAL A 239 -16.06 -10.69 14.64
N TRP A 240 -16.40 -9.83 13.68
CA TRP A 240 -16.34 -8.38 13.84
C TRP A 240 -17.75 -7.81 13.80
N VAL A 241 -18.18 -7.22 14.91
CA VAL A 241 -19.51 -6.63 15.08
C VAL A 241 -19.35 -5.13 15.18
N THR A 242 -19.81 -4.40 14.17
CA THR A 242 -19.81 -2.94 14.16
C THR A 242 -21.06 -2.39 14.85
N GLU A 243 -20.92 -1.29 15.59
CA GLU A 243 -22.05 -0.56 16.17
C GLU A 243 -22.75 0.24 15.07
N THR A 244 -23.69 -0.38 14.38
CA THR A 244 -24.49 0.26 13.34
C THR A 244 -25.86 0.68 13.85
N ALA A 245 -26.34 1.84 13.37
CA ALA A 245 -27.68 2.33 13.71
C ALA A 245 -28.78 1.35 13.22
N SER A 246 -29.76 1.11 14.08
CA SER A 246 -30.94 0.30 13.74
C SER A 246 -31.90 1.06 12.83
N GLN A 247 -32.85 0.35 12.21
CA GLN A 247 -33.92 1.00 11.42
C GLN A 247 -34.76 1.96 12.28
N ALA A 248 -34.89 1.68 13.58
CA ALA A 248 -35.57 2.57 14.51
C ALA A 248 -34.79 3.88 14.72
N ASP A 249 -33.46 3.79 14.87
CA ASP A 249 -32.60 4.97 14.99
C ASP A 249 -32.64 5.83 13.72
N ILE A 250 -32.55 5.21 12.56
CA ILE A 250 -32.65 5.87 11.24
C ILE A 250 -33.97 6.65 11.15
N LYS A 251 -35.09 5.99 11.48
CA LYS A 251 -36.41 6.62 11.47
C LYS A 251 -36.54 7.74 12.51
N GLN A 252 -35.94 7.60 13.67
CA GLN A 252 -35.93 8.63 14.69
C GLN A 252 -35.16 9.88 14.23
N VAL A 253 -34.03 9.73 13.57
CA VAL A 253 -33.27 10.84 12.97
C VAL A 253 -34.11 11.56 11.93
N GLU A 254 -34.75 10.84 11.01
CA GLU A 254 -35.63 11.39 10.00
C GLU A 254 -36.79 12.19 10.62
N GLN A 255 -37.50 11.60 11.58
CA GLN A 255 -38.58 12.25 12.28
C GLN A 255 -38.15 13.49 13.05
N SER A 256 -36.96 13.45 13.67
CA SER A 256 -36.40 14.60 14.39
C SER A 256 -36.14 15.78 13.45
N LEU A 257 -35.66 15.53 12.24
CA LEU A 257 -35.47 16.55 11.21
C LEU A 257 -36.83 17.13 10.72
N GLN A 258 -37.79 16.26 10.44
CA GLN A 258 -39.14 16.69 10.05
C GLN A 258 -39.78 17.59 11.10
N ALA A 259 -39.60 17.27 12.38
CA ALA A 259 -40.14 18.04 13.50
C ALA A 259 -39.58 19.47 13.57
N LEU A 260 -38.39 19.73 13.04
CA LEU A 260 -37.79 21.06 12.98
C LEU A 260 -38.56 22.06 12.11
N ASN A 261 -39.47 21.58 11.25
CA ASN A 261 -40.34 22.45 10.46
C ASN A 261 -41.59 22.90 11.22
N ALA A 262 -41.92 22.29 12.36
CA ALA A 262 -43.02 22.71 13.20
C ALA A 262 -42.68 23.95 14.03
N PRO A 263 -43.63 24.87 14.31
CA PRO A 263 -43.44 25.93 15.27
C PRO A 263 -43.09 25.38 16.65
N ARG A 264 -42.13 26.03 17.33
CA ARG A 264 -41.69 25.63 18.67
C ARG A 264 -41.97 26.72 19.71
N VAL A 265 -42.42 26.31 20.87
CA VAL A 265 -42.63 27.22 21.98
C VAL A 265 -41.37 27.29 22.83
N VAL A 266 -40.81 28.48 22.99
CA VAL A 266 -39.60 28.74 23.78
C VAL A 266 -39.92 29.76 24.86
N TYR A 267 -39.54 29.45 26.11
CA TYR A 267 -39.71 30.40 27.21
C TYR A 267 -38.73 31.56 27.10
N ASN A 268 -39.25 32.76 26.98
CA ASN A 268 -38.48 34.00 26.96
C ASN A 268 -38.33 34.55 28.38
N SER A 269 -37.17 34.43 28.98
CA SER A 269 -36.89 34.88 30.35
C SER A 269 -36.97 36.40 30.54
N GLN A 270 -36.73 37.17 29.47
CA GLN A 270 -36.84 38.63 29.53
C GLN A 270 -38.30 39.11 29.57
N ARG A 271 -39.20 38.43 28.84
CA ARG A 271 -40.63 38.73 28.79
C ARG A 271 -41.44 37.93 29.80
N GLN A 272 -40.82 36.97 30.47
CA GLN A 272 -41.47 36.00 31.36
C GLN A 272 -42.72 35.33 30.74
N ALA A 273 -42.64 35.09 29.43
CA ALA A 273 -43.71 34.53 28.62
C ALA A 273 -43.17 33.53 27.59
N ASN A 274 -44.04 32.66 27.10
CA ASN A 274 -43.71 31.74 26.02
C ASN A 274 -43.80 32.46 24.67
N ASP A 275 -42.74 32.43 23.89
CA ASP A 275 -42.70 32.86 22.50
C ASP A 275 -42.88 31.66 21.59
N THR A 276 -43.64 31.80 20.51
CA THR A 276 -43.73 30.80 19.46
C THR A 276 -42.78 31.18 18.35
N LEU A 277 -41.71 30.41 18.21
CA LEU A 277 -40.76 30.57 17.14
C LEU A 277 -41.20 29.75 15.93
N PRO A 278 -41.06 30.31 14.71
CA PRO A 278 -41.41 29.56 13.47
C PRO A 278 -40.50 28.36 13.26
N GLY A 279 -41.00 27.35 12.57
CA GLY A 279 -40.20 26.23 12.12
C GLY A 279 -39.25 26.60 10.97
N PHE A 280 -38.35 25.70 10.62
CA PHE A 280 -37.23 25.91 9.67
C PHE A 280 -37.63 26.53 8.32
N GLY A 281 -38.76 26.06 7.75
CA GLY A 281 -39.25 26.61 6.47
C GLY A 281 -39.82 28.03 6.57
N ALA A 282 -40.30 28.44 7.76
CA ALA A 282 -40.97 29.74 7.98
C ALA A 282 -40.07 30.80 8.64
N LEU A 283 -38.80 30.44 8.96
CA LEU A 283 -37.83 31.37 9.54
C LEU A 283 -37.50 32.53 8.59
N ALA A 284 -37.26 33.73 9.11
CA ALA A 284 -36.67 34.79 8.34
C ALA A 284 -35.24 34.40 7.89
N THR A 285 -34.88 34.73 6.67
CA THR A 285 -33.58 34.29 6.05
C THR A 285 -32.38 34.68 6.94
N LYS A 286 -32.40 35.82 7.61
CA LYS A 286 -31.33 36.29 8.51
C LYS A 286 -31.13 35.39 9.74
N ASP A 287 -32.15 34.65 10.17
CA ASP A 287 -32.11 33.81 11.36
C ASP A 287 -31.80 32.35 11.05
N VAL A 288 -31.81 31.99 9.76
CA VAL A 288 -31.53 30.60 9.29
C VAL A 288 -30.12 30.13 9.63
N PRO A 289 -29.05 30.91 9.46
CA PRO A 289 -27.67 30.46 9.81
C PRO A 289 -27.54 30.05 11.27
N GLN A 290 -28.08 30.83 12.18
CA GLN A 290 -28.07 30.50 13.61
C GLN A 290 -28.88 29.23 13.90
N PHE A 291 -30.06 29.08 13.29
CA PHE A 291 -30.89 27.90 13.47
C PHE A 291 -30.20 26.64 12.98
N VAL A 292 -29.51 26.68 11.82
CA VAL A 292 -28.73 25.57 11.33
C VAL A 292 -27.61 25.24 12.30
N ASN A 293 -26.84 26.20 12.77
CA ASN A 293 -25.72 25.97 13.70
C ASN A 293 -26.19 25.37 15.05
N GLU A 294 -27.42 25.65 15.47
CA GLU A 294 -28.01 25.11 16.72
C GLU A 294 -28.56 23.67 16.52
N ASN A 295 -28.94 23.28 15.30
CA ASN A 295 -29.69 22.05 15.03
C ASN A 295 -29.00 21.09 14.07
N SER A 296 -27.78 21.36 13.63
CA SER A 296 -27.04 20.58 12.67
C SER A 296 -25.71 20.11 13.24
N ASP A 297 -25.29 18.92 12.88
CA ASP A 297 -23.96 18.39 13.22
C ASP A 297 -22.85 19.00 12.34
N VAL A 298 -23.24 19.73 11.27
CA VAL A 298 -22.34 20.47 10.38
C VAL A 298 -22.74 21.93 10.40
N PRO A 299 -21.80 22.88 10.60
CA PRO A 299 -22.09 24.31 10.60
C PRO A 299 -22.69 24.80 9.28
N PHE A 300 -23.44 25.89 9.34
CA PHE A 300 -23.95 26.58 8.15
C PHE A 300 -22.81 27.05 7.25
N ASP A 301 -22.92 26.71 5.96
CA ASP A 301 -22.03 27.21 4.92
C ASP A 301 -22.76 28.31 4.12
N SER A 302 -22.14 29.50 4.04
CA SER A 302 -22.68 30.63 3.31
C SER A 302 -22.33 30.66 1.82
N LEU A 303 -21.56 29.68 1.34
CA LEU A 303 -21.09 29.65 -0.06
C LEU A 303 -22.21 29.32 -1.04
N TYR A 304 -22.09 29.91 -2.23
CA TYR A 304 -22.88 29.48 -3.36
C TYR A 304 -22.19 28.27 -4.03
N VAL A 305 -22.95 27.20 -4.19
CA VAL A 305 -22.46 25.96 -4.81
C VAL A 305 -23.10 25.75 -6.18
N SER A 306 -22.32 25.31 -7.15
CA SER A 306 -22.78 24.94 -8.47
C SER A 306 -23.44 23.56 -8.44
N LYS A 307 -24.26 23.24 -9.45
CA LYS A 307 -25.01 21.97 -9.53
C LYS A 307 -24.13 20.74 -9.44
N ASP A 308 -22.95 20.77 -10.04
CA ASP A 308 -21.97 19.68 -10.07
C ASP A 308 -21.31 19.37 -8.73
N ARG A 309 -21.46 20.27 -7.74
CA ARG A 309 -20.98 20.09 -6.35
C ARG A 309 -22.08 19.64 -5.38
N LEU A 310 -23.30 19.54 -5.84
CA LEU A 310 -24.41 19.01 -5.02
C LEU A 310 -24.35 17.47 -4.98
N PRO A 311 -24.92 16.82 -3.94
CA PRO A 311 -25.05 15.37 -3.90
C PRO A 311 -25.71 14.83 -5.17
N ALA A 312 -25.05 13.91 -5.86
CA ALA A 312 -25.43 13.50 -7.22
C ALA A 312 -26.89 13.06 -7.36
N ASP A 313 -27.37 12.24 -6.41
CA ASP A 313 -28.75 11.72 -6.42
C ASP A 313 -29.82 12.78 -6.15
N HIS A 314 -29.43 13.92 -5.59
CA HIS A 314 -30.31 15.01 -5.17
C HIS A 314 -30.04 16.33 -5.88
N ALA A 315 -29.00 16.39 -6.73
CA ALA A 315 -28.51 17.61 -7.35
C ALA A 315 -29.58 18.34 -8.16
N GLU A 316 -30.36 17.63 -8.96
CA GLU A 316 -31.43 18.20 -9.77
C GLU A 316 -32.52 18.84 -8.92
N ALA A 317 -32.97 18.12 -7.88
CA ALA A 317 -34.03 18.58 -7.00
C ALA A 317 -33.58 19.80 -6.16
N LEU A 318 -32.35 19.77 -5.63
CA LEU A 318 -31.78 20.84 -4.85
C LEU A 318 -31.51 22.09 -5.68
N TYR A 319 -30.98 21.92 -6.90
CA TYR A 319 -30.65 23.06 -7.77
C TYR A 319 -31.92 23.80 -8.27
N ASN A 320 -32.97 23.04 -8.58
CA ASN A 320 -34.23 23.60 -9.08
C ASN A 320 -35.20 24.01 -7.94
N LEU A 321 -34.87 23.75 -6.68
CA LEU A 321 -35.71 24.10 -5.55
C LEU A 321 -36.04 25.62 -5.56
N PRO A 322 -37.32 26.03 -5.41
CA PRO A 322 -37.68 27.43 -5.30
C PRO A 322 -37.07 28.08 -4.04
N VAL A 323 -36.75 29.36 -4.13
CA VAL A 323 -36.22 30.11 -2.99
C VAL A 323 -37.26 30.14 -1.86
N GLY A 324 -36.83 29.74 -0.67
CA GLY A 324 -37.66 29.60 0.54
C GLY A 324 -38.18 28.19 0.77
N ASP A 325 -38.23 27.35 -0.23
CA ASP A 325 -38.77 25.98 -0.14
C ASP A 325 -37.78 25.03 0.55
N LEU A 326 -38.34 23.92 1.02
CA LEU A 326 -37.62 22.83 1.69
C LEU A 326 -37.52 21.59 0.81
N TYR A 327 -36.43 20.89 0.91
CA TYR A 327 -36.23 19.56 0.33
C TYR A 327 -35.76 18.56 1.37
N GLY A 328 -36.40 17.40 1.42
CA GLY A 328 -36.07 16.32 2.36
C GLY A 328 -37.09 16.13 3.49
N PRO A 329 -36.71 15.48 4.59
CA PRO A 329 -35.39 14.88 4.83
C PRO A 329 -35.00 13.84 3.80
N TYR A 330 -33.70 13.82 3.41
CA TYR A 330 -33.14 12.85 2.49
C TYR A 330 -31.85 12.27 3.05
N LYS A 331 -31.57 11.00 2.67
CA LYS A 331 -30.37 10.31 3.11
C LYS A 331 -29.22 10.55 2.13
N GLU A 332 -28.06 10.90 2.67
CA GLU A 332 -26.81 11.04 1.94
C GLU A 332 -25.69 10.36 2.72
N ALA A 333 -25.13 9.27 2.19
CA ALA A 333 -24.16 8.42 2.88
C ALA A 333 -24.68 7.99 4.28
N ASN A 334 -23.95 8.34 5.34
CA ASN A 334 -24.31 8.05 6.74
C ASN A 334 -24.97 9.26 7.46
N THR A 335 -25.62 10.14 6.72
CA THR A 335 -26.33 11.31 7.27
C THR A 335 -27.75 11.39 6.72
N TYR A 336 -28.63 12.02 7.50
CA TYR A 336 -29.88 12.59 6.99
C TYR A 336 -29.72 14.10 6.87
N ARG A 337 -30.28 14.66 5.82
CA ARG A 337 -30.19 16.08 5.50
C ARG A 337 -31.58 16.67 5.26
N TYR A 338 -31.77 17.91 5.73
CA TYR A 338 -32.97 18.68 5.49
C TYR A 338 -32.58 20.08 5.02
N THR A 339 -32.89 20.41 3.77
CA THR A 339 -32.30 21.55 3.07
C THR A 339 -33.36 22.58 2.71
N ARG A 340 -33.03 23.86 2.93
CA ARG A 340 -33.82 25.01 2.50
C ARG A 340 -33.03 25.81 1.47
N MET A 341 -33.66 26.20 0.37
CA MET A 341 -33.10 27.13 -0.59
C MET A 341 -33.15 28.54 -0.05
N LEU A 342 -32.01 29.22 0.09
CA LEU A 342 -31.92 30.60 0.57
C LEU A 342 -31.91 31.60 -0.57
N SER A 343 -31.09 31.37 -1.59
CA SER A 343 -30.97 32.24 -2.74
C SER A 343 -30.29 31.57 -3.91
N LYS A 344 -30.46 32.17 -5.10
CA LYS A 344 -29.76 31.79 -6.34
C LYS A 344 -28.99 32.98 -6.86
N LYS A 345 -27.78 32.75 -7.36
CA LYS A 345 -26.91 33.81 -7.90
C LYS A 345 -26.42 33.40 -9.28
N PRO A 346 -26.80 34.11 -10.37
CA PRO A 346 -26.45 33.74 -11.75
C PRO A 346 -24.95 33.68 -12.02
N ASN A 347 -24.17 34.53 -11.37
CA ASN A 347 -22.71 34.64 -11.51
C ASN A 347 -21.99 34.21 -10.21
N ALA A 348 -22.38 33.09 -9.65
CA ALA A 348 -21.74 32.55 -8.43
C ALA A 348 -20.31 32.05 -8.74
N GLN A 349 -20.08 31.57 -9.96
CA GLN A 349 -18.77 31.27 -10.49
C GLN A 349 -18.64 31.89 -11.87
N MET A 350 -17.46 32.41 -12.20
CA MET A 350 -17.10 32.97 -13.48
C MET A 350 -15.96 32.18 -14.09
N ARG A 351 -15.97 32.06 -15.41
CA ARG A 351 -14.84 31.54 -16.19
C ARG A 351 -14.26 32.67 -16.99
N ALA A 352 -12.95 32.81 -16.95
CA ALA A 352 -12.25 33.80 -17.68
C ALA A 352 -10.96 33.27 -18.28
N SER A 353 -10.53 33.82 -19.37
CA SER A 353 -9.18 33.67 -19.88
C SER A 353 -8.40 34.96 -19.71
N HIS A 354 -7.09 34.88 -19.43
CA HIS A 354 -6.24 36.06 -19.35
C HIS A 354 -4.94 35.95 -20.16
N ILE A 355 -4.42 37.09 -20.56
CA ILE A 355 -3.07 37.24 -21.08
C ILE A 355 -2.35 38.18 -20.12
N LEU A 356 -1.32 37.68 -19.42
CA LEU A 356 -0.54 38.47 -18.49
C LEU A 356 0.65 39.10 -19.22
N ILE A 357 0.80 40.40 -19.09
CA ILE A 357 2.01 41.12 -19.53
C ILE A 357 2.66 41.71 -18.28
N ALA A 358 3.66 41.03 -17.78
CA ALA A 358 4.40 41.40 -16.59
C ALA A 358 5.48 42.46 -16.93
N TYR A 359 5.95 43.18 -15.93
CA TYR A 359 7.09 44.12 -16.06
C TYR A 359 8.17 43.75 -15.02
N LYS A 360 9.34 44.34 -15.16
CA LYS A 360 10.49 44.03 -14.28
C LYS A 360 10.11 44.18 -12.79
N GLY A 361 10.23 43.07 -12.05
CA GLY A 361 9.92 43.01 -10.62
C GLY A 361 8.46 42.79 -10.27
N SER A 362 7.52 42.66 -11.22
CA SER A 362 6.12 42.37 -10.94
C SER A 362 5.85 40.87 -10.71
N LEU A 363 6.69 39.97 -11.26
CA LEU A 363 6.63 38.52 -11.06
C LEU A 363 7.83 38.10 -10.22
N PRO A 364 7.63 37.66 -8.97
CA PRO A 364 8.72 37.12 -8.14
C PRO A 364 9.35 35.87 -8.78
N GLY A 365 10.68 35.83 -8.82
CA GLY A 365 11.43 34.69 -9.36
C GLY A 365 11.58 34.66 -10.89
N ASN A 366 11.09 35.63 -11.62
CA ASN A 366 11.26 35.74 -13.08
C ASN A 366 12.15 36.92 -13.46
N GLU A 367 13.46 36.72 -13.41
CA GLU A 367 14.47 37.73 -13.77
C GLU A 367 14.62 37.93 -15.27
N THR A 368 13.98 37.16 -16.11
CA THR A 368 14.05 37.25 -17.56
C THR A 368 13.20 38.43 -18.12
N ILE A 369 12.26 38.92 -17.29
CA ILE A 369 11.42 40.05 -17.67
C ILE A 369 12.18 41.37 -17.46
N THR A 370 12.60 41.98 -18.53
CA THR A 370 13.40 43.24 -18.54
C THR A 370 12.60 44.47 -18.86
N ARG A 371 11.38 44.35 -19.44
CA ARG A 371 10.54 45.47 -19.87
C ARG A 371 10.11 46.36 -18.72
N THR A 372 10.01 47.67 -18.95
CA THR A 372 9.46 48.62 -17.99
C THR A 372 7.95 48.46 -17.85
N LYS A 373 7.36 49.13 -16.86
CA LYS A 373 5.91 49.16 -16.68
C LYS A 373 5.19 49.82 -17.87
N GLU A 374 5.75 50.89 -18.42
CA GLU A 374 5.21 51.59 -19.57
C GLU A 374 5.25 50.72 -20.83
N GLU A 375 6.34 50.01 -21.06
CA GLU A 375 6.49 49.06 -22.17
C GLU A 375 5.51 47.88 -22.06
N ALA A 376 5.32 47.36 -20.83
CA ALA A 376 4.35 46.31 -20.58
C ALA A 376 2.91 46.77 -20.85
N LYS A 377 2.57 48.01 -20.42
CA LYS A 377 1.27 48.60 -20.67
C LYS A 377 1.02 48.76 -22.16
N ALA A 378 1.98 49.37 -22.92
CA ALA A 378 1.88 49.56 -24.36
C ALA A 378 1.70 48.21 -25.09
N LYS A 379 2.45 47.15 -24.69
CA LYS A 379 2.28 45.81 -25.25
C LYS A 379 0.91 45.23 -24.94
N ALA A 380 0.40 45.41 -23.73
CA ALA A 380 -0.91 44.94 -23.34
C ALA A 380 -2.04 45.64 -24.10
N GLU A 381 -1.92 46.96 -24.34
CA GLU A 381 -2.85 47.76 -25.15
C GLU A 381 -2.85 47.33 -26.62
N ASP A 382 -1.68 47.02 -27.20
CA ASP A 382 -1.57 46.48 -28.57
C ASP A 382 -2.27 45.13 -28.70
N ILE A 383 -2.02 44.20 -27.74
CA ILE A 383 -2.68 42.89 -27.72
C ILE A 383 -4.20 43.06 -27.55
N LEU A 384 -4.65 43.92 -26.66
CA LEU A 384 -6.08 44.22 -26.50
C LEU A 384 -6.71 44.73 -27.80
N ALA A 385 -6.01 45.60 -28.55
CA ALA A 385 -6.49 46.09 -29.83
C ALA A 385 -6.62 44.95 -30.86
N LYS A 386 -5.65 44.04 -30.93
CA LYS A 386 -5.68 42.84 -31.79
C LYS A 386 -6.85 41.92 -31.45
N VAL A 387 -7.04 41.67 -30.17
CA VAL A 387 -8.18 40.87 -29.71
C VAL A 387 -9.51 41.51 -30.08
N LYS A 388 -9.65 42.83 -29.91
CA LYS A 388 -10.85 43.57 -30.31
C LYS A 388 -11.04 43.65 -31.84
N ALA A 389 -9.97 43.54 -32.61
CA ALA A 389 -10.01 43.44 -34.07
C ALA A 389 -10.38 42.02 -34.57
N GLY A 390 -10.51 41.02 -33.64
CA GLY A 390 -10.97 39.66 -33.97
C GLY A 390 -9.84 38.64 -34.14
N GLU A 391 -8.60 38.99 -33.79
CA GLU A 391 -7.53 38.00 -33.76
C GLU A 391 -7.79 36.93 -32.70
N ASP A 392 -7.29 35.71 -32.93
CA ASP A 392 -7.49 34.59 -32.04
C ASP A 392 -6.87 34.81 -30.66
N TYR A 393 -7.73 34.88 -29.65
CA TYR A 393 -7.32 35.15 -28.26
C TYR A 393 -6.39 34.09 -27.69
N ALA A 394 -6.68 32.80 -27.96
CA ALA A 394 -5.89 31.68 -27.42
C ALA A 394 -4.49 31.66 -28.05
N ALA A 395 -4.39 31.92 -29.36
CA ALA A 395 -3.09 32.05 -30.03
C ALA A 395 -2.27 33.21 -29.47
N LEU A 396 -2.93 34.37 -29.23
CA LEU A 396 -2.26 35.52 -28.62
C LEU A 396 -1.81 35.24 -27.18
N ALA A 397 -2.59 34.49 -26.40
CA ALA A 397 -2.23 34.06 -25.05
C ALA A 397 -1.00 33.13 -25.05
N MET A 398 -0.99 32.12 -25.91
CA MET A 398 0.12 31.18 -26.03
C MET A 398 1.46 31.86 -26.35
N VAL A 399 1.40 32.91 -27.21
CA VAL A 399 2.63 33.57 -27.68
C VAL A 399 3.08 34.71 -26.76
N ASN A 400 2.15 35.38 -26.07
CA ASN A 400 2.44 36.65 -25.41
C ASN A 400 2.32 36.62 -23.88
N SER A 401 1.58 35.67 -23.32
CA SER A 401 1.35 35.64 -21.87
C SER A 401 2.61 35.27 -21.12
N ASP A 402 2.94 36.05 -20.09
CA ASP A 402 4.01 35.74 -19.13
C ASP A 402 3.55 34.78 -18.03
N ASP A 403 2.26 34.40 -17.97
CA ASP A 403 1.77 33.35 -17.13
C ASP A 403 1.90 31.99 -17.83
N SER A 404 3.02 31.31 -17.58
CA SER A 404 3.33 30.02 -18.19
C SER A 404 2.41 28.87 -17.75
N SER A 405 1.66 29.06 -16.69
CA SER A 405 0.79 28.00 -16.14
C SER A 405 -0.46 27.77 -16.99
N ASN A 406 -1.01 28.82 -17.61
CA ASN A 406 -2.22 28.77 -18.42
C ASN A 406 -2.06 29.24 -19.85
N ALA A 407 -0.96 29.90 -20.19
CA ALA A 407 -0.66 30.35 -21.56
C ALA A 407 -0.80 29.20 -22.61
N PRO A 408 -0.30 27.98 -22.39
CA PRO A 408 -0.46 26.84 -23.31
C PRO A 408 -1.92 26.45 -23.56
N ASN A 409 -2.82 26.76 -22.61
CA ASN A 409 -4.26 26.49 -22.71
C ASN A 409 -5.06 27.71 -23.16
N GLY A 410 -4.41 28.70 -23.87
CA GLY A 410 -5.06 29.92 -24.33
C GLY A 410 -5.42 30.89 -23.20
N GLY A 411 -4.75 30.79 -22.06
CA GLY A 411 -4.96 31.64 -20.89
C GLY A 411 -6.19 31.29 -20.05
N ASP A 412 -6.85 30.17 -20.28
CA ASP A 412 -8.05 29.77 -19.57
C ASP A 412 -7.76 29.44 -18.09
N LEU A 413 -8.56 30.03 -17.19
CA LEU A 413 -8.43 29.89 -15.74
C LEU A 413 -9.46 28.93 -15.14
N ASP A 414 -10.32 28.31 -15.99
CA ASP A 414 -11.48 27.54 -15.58
C ASP A 414 -12.46 28.38 -14.72
N PHE A 415 -13.44 27.73 -14.07
CA PHE A 415 -14.40 28.38 -13.19
C PHE A 415 -13.80 28.67 -11.82
N PHE A 416 -13.96 29.90 -11.36
CA PHE A 416 -13.54 30.33 -10.03
C PHE A 416 -14.62 31.14 -9.32
N SER A 417 -14.58 31.13 -7.99
CA SER A 417 -15.52 31.83 -7.11
C SER A 417 -14.99 33.22 -6.75
N PRO A 418 -15.87 34.13 -6.30
CA PRO A 418 -15.45 35.47 -5.84
C PRO A 418 -14.37 35.39 -4.76
N GLY A 419 -13.36 36.25 -4.89
CA GLY A 419 -12.25 36.35 -3.94
C GLY A 419 -11.09 35.37 -4.16
N MET A 420 -11.17 34.50 -5.17
CA MET A 420 -10.04 33.61 -5.52
C MET A 420 -8.94 34.32 -6.31
N MET A 421 -9.27 35.39 -7.00
CA MET A 421 -8.33 36.19 -7.77
C MET A 421 -7.98 37.50 -7.04
N VAL A 422 -6.88 38.12 -7.42
CA VAL A 422 -6.51 39.46 -6.88
C VAL A 422 -7.61 40.49 -7.10
N PRO A 423 -7.79 41.46 -6.18
CA PRO A 423 -9.00 42.28 -6.13
C PRO A 423 -9.39 42.94 -7.47
N ALA A 424 -8.50 43.62 -8.15
CA ALA A 424 -8.80 44.28 -9.39
C ALA A 424 -9.26 43.31 -10.52
N PHE A 425 -8.64 42.14 -10.59
CA PHE A 425 -9.03 41.06 -11.52
C PHE A 425 -10.42 40.51 -11.15
N ASN A 426 -10.60 40.17 -9.87
CA ASN A 426 -11.87 39.68 -9.35
C ASN A 426 -13.00 40.64 -9.63
N ASP A 427 -12.81 41.92 -9.33
CA ASP A 427 -13.83 42.94 -9.53
C ASP A 427 -14.22 43.10 -11.02
N TYR A 428 -13.25 43.08 -11.90
CA TYR A 428 -13.52 43.12 -13.34
C TYR A 428 -14.38 41.96 -13.80
N VAL A 429 -14.03 40.74 -13.38
CA VAL A 429 -14.73 39.52 -13.83
C VAL A 429 -16.14 39.40 -13.24
N PHE A 430 -16.30 39.67 -11.94
CA PHE A 430 -17.60 39.50 -11.27
C PHE A 430 -18.60 40.63 -11.46
N HIS A 431 -18.15 41.79 -11.91
CA HIS A 431 -19.02 42.91 -12.32
C HIS A 431 -19.24 43.00 -13.85
N GLY A 432 -18.44 42.26 -14.64
CA GLY A 432 -18.57 42.18 -16.08
C GLY A 432 -19.59 41.13 -16.54
N LYS A 433 -19.76 41.04 -17.85
CA LYS A 433 -20.66 40.08 -18.54
C LYS A 433 -19.84 39.11 -19.39
N VAL A 434 -20.40 37.94 -19.63
CA VAL A 434 -19.81 36.99 -20.59
C VAL A 434 -19.65 37.66 -21.95
N GLY A 435 -18.44 37.59 -22.51
CA GLY A 435 -18.01 38.25 -23.73
C GLY A 435 -17.24 39.54 -23.50
N ASP A 436 -17.22 40.12 -22.32
CA ASP A 436 -16.46 41.34 -22.04
C ASP A 436 -14.96 41.05 -22.12
N ILE A 437 -14.24 41.99 -22.75
CA ILE A 437 -12.79 41.98 -22.90
C ILE A 437 -12.22 43.31 -22.44
N GLY A 438 -11.30 43.29 -21.50
CA GLY A 438 -10.69 44.50 -20.95
C GLY A 438 -9.28 44.32 -20.43
N LEU A 439 -8.66 45.46 -20.13
CA LEU A 439 -7.31 45.56 -19.57
C LEU A 439 -7.41 45.94 -18.10
N VAL A 440 -6.78 45.13 -17.24
CA VAL A 440 -6.75 45.34 -15.79
C VAL A 440 -5.31 45.32 -15.30
N GLU A 441 -4.95 46.30 -14.49
CA GLU A 441 -3.63 46.35 -13.83
C GLU A 441 -3.72 45.66 -12.44
N THR A 442 -2.73 44.82 -12.16
CA THR A 442 -2.56 44.19 -10.84
C THR A 442 -1.09 44.25 -10.40
N ASN A 443 -0.78 43.73 -9.22
CA ASN A 443 0.60 43.61 -8.74
C ASN A 443 1.47 42.71 -9.64
N PHE A 444 0.87 41.83 -10.44
CA PHE A 444 1.57 40.89 -11.34
C PHE A 444 1.85 41.52 -12.73
N GLY A 445 1.21 42.63 -13.06
CA GLY A 445 1.32 43.29 -14.35
C GLY A 445 -0.04 43.67 -14.94
N PHE A 446 -0.09 43.70 -16.26
CA PHE A 446 -1.28 44.05 -17.03
C PHE A 446 -1.94 42.79 -17.57
N HIS A 447 -3.23 42.59 -17.23
CA HIS A 447 -4.01 41.45 -17.68
C HIS A 447 -5.01 41.90 -18.76
N ILE A 448 -4.94 41.28 -19.91
CA ILE A 448 -6.05 41.30 -20.86
C ILE A 448 -6.98 40.18 -20.47
N ILE A 449 -8.16 40.50 -19.99
CA ILE A 449 -9.12 39.52 -19.45
C ILE A 449 -10.27 39.39 -20.42
N LYS A 450 -10.65 38.15 -20.75
CA LYS A 450 -11.87 37.78 -21.47
C LYS A 450 -12.75 36.96 -20.60
N ILE A 451 -13.96 37.43 -20.31
CA ILE A 451 -14.97 36.63 -19.57
C ILE A 451 -15.60 35.69 -20.55
N THR A 452 -15.45 34.37 -20.30
CA THR A 452 -15.83 33.31 -21.25
C THR A 452 -17.12 32.63 -20.89
N ASP A 453 -17.45 32.49 -19.59
CA ASP A 453 -18.64 31.81 -19.15
C ASP A 453 -19.02 32.22 -17.71
N GLN A 454 -20.24 31.88 -17.28
CA GLN A 454 -20.71 32.04 -15.91
C GLN A 454 -21.57 30.84 -15.48
N ARG A 455 -21.53 30.54 -14.20
CA ARG A 455 -22.39 29.51 -13.61
C ARG A 455 -23.26 30.09 -12.51
N GLU A 456 -24.53 29.72 -12.55
CA GLU A 456 -25.43 29.95 -11.45
C GLU A 456 -25.03 29.03 -10.27
N GLY A 457 -25.05 29.60 -9.09
CA GLY A 457 -24.91 28.85 -7.85
C GLY A 457 -26.14 29.03 -6.96
N VAL A 458 -26.36 28.04 -6.14
CA VAL A 458 -27.41 28.03 -5.14
C VAL A 458 -26.79 28.15 -3.74
N GLN A 459 -27.39 28.98 -2.89
CA GLN A 459 -27.07 29.05 -1.47
C GLN A 459 -28.10 28.24 -0.70
N LEU A 460 -27.62 27.19 -0.02
CA LEU A 460 -28.47 26.23 0.68
C LEU A 460 -28.21 26.30 2.18
N ALA A 461 -29.27 26.24 2.95
CA ALA A 461 -29.19 26.00 4.38
C ALA A 461 -29.56 24.54 4.63
N THR A 462 -28.56 23.72 4.99
CA THR A 462 -28.76 22.29 5.18
C THR A 462 -28.53 21.91 6.63
N ILE A 463 -29.54 21.35 7.27
CA ILE A 463 -29.40 20.70 8.57
C ILE A 463 -28.98 19.27 8.30
N VAL A 464 -27.84 18.88 8.84
CA VAL A 464 -27.23 17.56 8.71
C VAL A 464 -27.28 16.85 10.05
N ARG A 465 -27.75 15.60 10.08
CA ARG A 465 -27.71 14.72 11.25
C ARG A 465 -26.99 13.43 10.89
N ASN A 466 -26.00 13.07 11.68
CA ASN A 466 -25.35 11.78 11.57
C ASN A 466 -26.31 10.66 11.97
N ILE A 467 -26.22 9.54 11.26
CA ILE A 467 -26.96 8.34 11.60
C ILE A 467 -26.08 7.53 12.56
N GLU A 468 -26.32 7.69 13.85
CA GLU A 468 -25.59 7.02 14.91
C GLU A 468 -26.49 6.02 15.65
N PRO A 469 -25.94 4.91 16.15
CA PRO A 469 -26.73 3.98 16.97
C PRO A 469 -27.12 4.63 18.30
N SER A 470 -28.40 4.54 18.65
CA SER A 470 -28.86 4.97 19.96
C SER A 470 -28.27 4.11 21.09
N LYS A 471 -28.31 4.63 22.33
CA LYS A 471 -27.91 3.83 23.51
C LYS A 471 -28.68 2.53 23.64
N ALA A 472 -29.93 2.48 23.19
CA ALA A 472 -30.74 1.27 23.19
C ALA A 472 -30.17 0.24 22.20
N THR A 473 -29.84 0.70 20.97
CA THR A 473 -29.21 -0.16 19.93
C THR A 473 -27.82 -0.64 20.36
N GLN A 474 -27.00 0.26 20.94
CA GLN A 474 -25.68 -0.11 21.46
C GLN A 474 -25.80 -1.19 22.56
N ASN A 475 -26.72 -1.00 23.51
CA ASN A 475 -26.96 -1.99 24.57
C ASN A 475 -27.48 -3.32 24.03
N GLU A 476 -28.30 -3.32 23.01
CA GLU A 476 -28.77 -4.55 22.36
C GLU A 476 -27.60 -5.30 21.68
N ILE A 477 -26.76 -4.58 20.91
CA ILE A 477 -25.56 -5.14 20.27
C ILE A 477 -24.63 -5.72 21.33
N TYR A 478 -24.32 -4.96 22.38
CA TYR A 478 -23.46 -5.37 23.48
C TYR A 478 -23.99 -6.63 24.20
N THR A 479 -25.29 -6.67 24.48
CA THR A 479 -25.93 -7.82 25.17
C THR A 479 -25.86 -9.08 24.31
N LYS A 480 -26.19 -8.98 23.03
CA LYS A 480 -26.12 -10.12 22.09
C LYS A 480 -24.69 -10.62 21.94
N LEU A 481 -23.75 -9.69 21.81
CA LEU A 481 -22.32 -10.02 21.67
C LEU A 481 -21.78 -10.68 22.94
N THR A 482 -22.15 -10.17 24.12
CA THR A 482 -21.71 -10.75 25.40
C THR A 482 -22.24 -12.17 25.57
N ALA A 483 -23.52 -12.41 25.24
CA ALA A 483 -24.09 -13.75 25.24
C ALA A 483 -23.38 -14.72 24.29
N PHE A 484 -23.02 -14.25 23.09
CA PHE A 484 -22.21 -15.04 22.15
C PHE A 484 -20.82 -15.33 22.72
N ASN A 485 -20.14 -14.33 23.27
CA ASN A 485 -18.81 -14.49 23.87
C ASN A 485 -18.80 -15.50 25.01
N GLU A 486 -19.78 -15.43 25.92
CA GLU A 486 -19.91 -16.40 27.02
C GLU A 486 -20.13 -17.84 26.54
N GLN A 487 -20.99 -18.02 25.54
CA GLN A 487 -21.20 -19.34 24.94
C GLN A 487 -19.94 -19.87 24.23
N ALA A 488 -19.24 -18.97 23.50
CA ALA A 488 -18.01 -19.32 22.81
C ALA A 488 -16.89 -19.73 23.81
N LEU A 489 -16.77 -19.02 24.94
CA LEU A 489 -15.83 -19.37 26.01
C LEU A 489 -16.15 -20.74 26.65
N GLN A 490 -17.43 -21.06 26.82
CA GLN A 490 -17.85 -22.35 27.36
C GLN A 490 -17.69 -23.50 26.35
N HIS A 491 -17.90 -23.22 25.07
CA HIS A 491 -17.91 -24.20 23.98
C HIS A 491 -17.02 -23.76 22.81
N PRO A 492 -15.68 -23.62 22.99
CA PRO A 492 -14.80 -23.05 21.96
C PRO A 492 -14.76 -23.87 20.65
N LYS A 493 -15.03 -25.17 20.71
CA LYS A 493 -15.11 -26.03 19.50
C LYS A 493 -16.29 -25.69 18.60
N ASP A 494 -17.33 -25.08 19.17
CA ASP A 494 -18.56 -24.72 18.45
C ASP A 494 -18.60 -23.26 18.00
N PHE A 495 -17.47 -22.54 18.07
CA PHE A 495 -17.37 -21.12 17.79
C PHE A 495 -18.13 -20.69 16.51
N ALA A 496 -17.83 -21.34 15.39
CA ALA A 496 -18.45 -21.00 14.11
C ALA A 496 -19.97 -21.26 14.09
N SER A 497 -20.43 -22.37 14.71
CA SER A 497 -21.85 -22.69 14.78
C SER A 497 -22.62 -21.75 15.71
N LEU A 498 -22.01 -21.33 16.82
CA LEU A 498 -22.55 -20.34 17.75
C LEU A 498 -22.63 -18.96 17.12
N ALA A 499 -21.59 -18.54 16.38
CA ALA A 499 -21.60 -17.30 15.63
C ALA A 499 -22.74 -17.27 14.59
N ALA A 500 -22.89 -18.33 13.80
CA ALA A 500 -23.98 -18.45 12.82
C ALA A 500 -25.37 -18.39 13.48
N LYS A 501 -25.58 -19.04 14.64
CA LYS A 501 -26.84 -18.95 15.40
C LYS A 501 -27.11 -17.54 15.93
N ALA A 502 -26.05 -16.79 16.28
CA ALA A 502 -26.15 -15.40 16.72
C ALA A 502 -26.31 -14.41 15.53
N GLY A 503 -26.24 -14.90 14.28
CA GLY A 503 -26.33 -14.08 13.08
C GLY A 503 -25.01 -13.39 12.70
N TYR A 504 -23.88 -13.88 13.18
CA TYR A 504 -22.56 -13.34 12.90
C TYR A 504 -21.81 -14.15 11.83
N ASN A 505 -21.07 -13.46 10.98
CA ASN A 505 -20.14 -14.07 10.02
C ASN A 505 -18.78 -14.29 10.64
N VAL A 506 -18.23 -15.49 10.50
CA VAL A 506 -16.88 -15.83 10.94
C VAL A 506 -15.92 -15.62 9.77
N LEU A 507 -14.88 -14.83 10.01
CA LEU A 507 -13.82 -14.54 9.06
C LEU A 507 -12.53 -15.25 9.50
N PRO A 508 -11.86 -16.01 8.62
CA PRO A 508 -10.56 -16.60 8.91
C PRO A 508 -9.43 -15.62 8.60
N ALA A 509 -8.39 -15.62 9.42
CA ALA A 509 -7.10 -15.02 9.11
C ALA A 509 -6.00 -16.05 9.36
N ASN A 510 -5.41 -16.54 8.28
CA ASN A 510 -4.44 -17.61 8.30
C ASN A 510 -3.02 -17.09 8.07
N ASN A 511 -2.03 -17.81 8.63
CA ASN A 511 -0.61 -17.54 8.42
C ASN A 511 -0.19 -16.13 8.85
N LEU A 512 -0.78 -15.61 9.92
CA LEU A 512 -0.34 -14.36 10.52
C LEU A 512 1.08 -14.56 11.07
N ASP A 513 2.01 -13.71 10.67
CA ASP A 513 3.35 -13.68 11.25
C ASP A 513 3.40 -12.81 12.51
N THR A 514 4.49 -12.90 13.26
CA THR A 514 4.67 -12.19 14.54
C THR A 514 4.62 -10.67 14.41
N MET A 515 4.88 -10.14 13.22
CA MET A 515 4.89 -8.70 12.93
C MET A 515 3.72 -8.26 12.07
N ALA A 516 2.75 -9.15 11.81
CA ALA A 516 1.54 -8.78 11.08
C ALA A 516 0.80 -7.64 11.78
N GLU A 517 0.35 -6.67 11.03
CA GLU A 517 -0.51 -5.57 11.50
C GLU A 517 -1.86 -5.61 10.81
N ASP A 518 -1.87 -5.92 9.52
CA ASP A 518 -3.08 -6.02 8.73
C ASP A 518 -3.62 -7.45 8.79
N ILE A 519 -4.83 -7.55 9.29
CA ILE A 519 -5.57 -8.82 9.39
C ILE A 519 -6.60 -8.84 8.26
N PRO A 520 -6.56 -9.84 7.36
CA PRO A 520 -7.52 -9.94 6.26
C PRO A 520 -8.98 -9.84 6.75
N GLY A 521 -9.73 -8.89 6.20
CA GLY A 521 -11.13 -8.64 6.56
C GLY A 521 -11.37 -7.80 7.83
N LEU A 522 -10.31 -7.42 8.55
CA LEU A 522 -10.38 -6.57 9.74
C LEU A 522 -9.58 -5.26 9.58
N GLY A 523 -8.48 -5.30 8.82
CA GLY A 523 -7.53 -4.20 8.73
C GLY A 523 -6.48 -4.22 9.84
N ASN A 524 -5.93 -3.04 10.17
CA ASN A 524 -4.85 -2.93 11.16
C ASN A 524 -5.34 -3.23 12.56
N ASN A 525 -4.86 -4.33 13.14
CA ASN A 525 -5.08 -4.68 14.54
C ASN A 525 -3.89 -5.45 15.13
N ARG A 526 -2.87 -4.71 15.55
CA ARG A 526 -1.66 -5.27 16.17
C ARG A 526 -1.92 -5.91 17.53
N ALA A 527 -2.92 -5.44 18.29
CA ALA A 527 -3.24 -5.96 19.61
C ALA A 527 -3.71 -7.42 19.51
N LEU A 528 -4.58 -7.71 18.55
CA LEU A 528 -5.07 -9.07 18.30
C LEU A 528 -3.96 -10.02 17.86
N VAL A 529 -3.01 -9.54 17.04
CA VAL A 529 -1.84 -10.35 16.66
C VAL A 529 -0.96 -10.65 17.88
N ARG A 530 -0.67 -9.65 18.73
CA ARG A 530 0.12 -9.87 19.97
C ARG A 530 -0.56 -10.88 20.88
N TRP A 531 -1.88 -10.80 21.05
CA TRP A 531 -2.62 -11.80 21.82
C TRP A 531 -2.44 -13.22 21.23
N ALA A 532 -2.56 -13.37 19.91
CA ALA A 532 -2.43 -14.67 19.27
C ALA A 532 -1.02 -15.28 19.42
N PHE A 533 0.01 -14.44 19.59
CA PHE A 533 1.40 -14.87 19.81
C PHE A 533 1.83 -14.90 21.28
N ALA A 534 0.98 -14.49 22.22
CA ALA A 534 1.32 -14.56 23.64
C ALA A 534 1.60 -16.03 24.06
N ASP A 535 2.59 -16.21 24.94
CA ASP A 535 3.07 -17.54 25.34
C ASP A 535 1.98 -18.38 26.01
N ASP A 536 1.09 -17.74 26.76
CA ASP A 536 -0.01 -18.35 27.50
C ASP A 536 -1.25 -18.61 26.64
N THR A 537 -1.39 -17.96 25.49
CA THR A 537 -2.53 -18.22 24.57
C THR A 537 -2.45 -19.59 23.95
N LYS A 538 -3.52 -20.37 24.01
CA LYS A 538 -3.61 -21.74 23.50
C LYS A 538 -4.59 -21.85 22.34
N VAL A 539 -4.42 -22.88 21.49
CA VAL A 539 -5.41 -23.20 20.46
C VAL A 539 -6.77 -23.47 21.10
N GLY A 540 -7.78 -22.78 20.61
CA GLY A 540 -9.13 -22.77 21.16
C GLY A 540 -9.44 -21.58 22.05
N ASP A 541 -8.44 -20.87 22.56
CA ASP A 541 -8.65 -19.68 23.39
C ASP A 541 -9.38 -18.59 22.61
N ILE A 542 -10.23 -17.87 23.33
CA ILE A 542 -11.06 -16.81 22.79
C ILE A 542 -10.64 -15.48 23.41
N HIS A 543 -10.56 -14.46 22.58
CA HIS A 543 -10.24 -13.09 22.96
C HIS A 543 -11.34 -12.15 22.52
N ARG A 544 -11.76 -11.29 23.44
CA ARG A 544 -12.64 -10.16 23.13
C ARG A 544 -11.82 -8.87 23.14
N GLU A 545 -12.02 -8.06 22.14
CA GLU A 545 -11.43 -6.73 22.03
C GLU A 545 -12.52 -5.72 21.68
N ASP A 546 -12.58 -4.63 22.45
CA ASP A 546 -13.47 -3.52 22.18
C ASP A 546 -12.68 -2.50 21.35
N VAL A 547 -13.14 -2.22 20.13
CA VAL A 547 -12.52 -1.30 19.18
C VAL A 547 -13.38 -0.05 19.00
N LYS A 548 -12.82 1.00 18.37
CA LYS A 548 -13.49 2.30 18.23
C LYS A 548 -14.92 2.19 17.65
N ASP A 549 -15.12 1.32 16.67
CA ASP A 549 -16.38 1.26 15.92
C ASP A 549 -17.13 -0.08 16.15
N GLY A 550 -16.86 -0.78 17.26
CA GLY A 550 -17.52 -2.04 17.58
C GLY A 550 -16.67 -3.02 18.40
N TYR A 551 -16.83 -4.30 18.13
CA TYR A 551 -16.27 -5.37 18.93
C TYR A 551 -15.72 -6.50 18.07
N ILE A 552 -14.63 -7.10 18.53
CA ILE A 552 -14.03 -8.28 17.93
C ILE A 552 -14.09 -9.43 18.95
N ILE A 553 -14.53 -10.60 18.50
CA ILE A 553 -14.34 -11.84 19.24
C ILE A 553 -13.57 -12.79 18.35
N ALA A 554 -12.35 -13.11 18.76
CA ALA A 554 -11.42 -13.93 18.00
C ALA A 554 -11.10 -15.23 18.73
N GLN A 555 -10.81 -16.28 17.97
CA GLN A 555 -10.34 -17.56 18.46
C GLN A 555 -9.04 -17.94 17.78
N LEU A 556 -8.05 -18.38 18.58
CA LEU A 556 -6.84 -19.00 18.03
C LEU A 556 -7.16 -20.40 17.53
N THR A 557 -7.02 -20.64 16.23
CA THR A 557 -7.36 -21.93 15.61
C THR A 557 -6.14 -22.83 15.41
N LYS A 558 -4.95 -22.22 15.20
CA LYS A 558 -3.71 -22.99 14.98
C LYS A 558 -2.47 -22.19 15.39
N LYS A 559 -1.52 -22.92 16.00
CA LYS A 559 -0.13 -22.48 16.18
C LYS A 559 0.76 -23.23 15.20
N ILE A 560 1.48 -22.53 14.38
CA ILE A 560 2.48 -23.06 13.45
C ILE A 560 3.84 -22.69 14.04
N SER A 561 4.65 -23.69 14.38
CA SER A 561 5.98 -23.48 14.95
C SER A 561 6.99 -23.19 13.86
N GLU A 562 8.03 -22.44 14.20
CA GLU A 562 9.21 -22.27 13.36
C GLU A 562 9.88 -23.64 13.10
N GLY A 563 10.40 -23.83 11.89
CA GLY A 563 11.11 -25.02 11.47
C GLY A 563 10.55 -25.64 10.21
N VAL A 564 10.57 -26.96 10.10
CA VAL A 564 10.07 -27.66 8.91
C VAL A 564 8.59 -27.96 9.06
N ALA A 565 7.82 -27.68 8.02
CA ALA A 565 6.38 -27.91 8.00
C ALA A 565 6.02 -29.36 8.32
N SER A 566 4.96 -29.55 9.12
CA SER A 566 4.40 -30.86 9.40
C SER A 566 3.72 -31.46 8.15
N ALA A 567 3.52 -32.79 8.15
CA ALA A 567 2.77 -33.43 7.06
C ALA A 567 1.39 -32.78 6.83
N SER A 568 0.70 -32.39 7.91
CA SER A 568 -0.61 -31.74 7.81
C SER A 568 -0.52 -30.36 7.15
N ASP A 569 0.55 -29.60 7.41
CA ASP A 569 0.76 -28.25 6.87
C ASP A 569 1.23 -28.31 5.41
N ALA A 570 2.09 -29.28 5.09
CA ALA A 570 2.60 -29.49 3.75
C ALA A 570 1.60 -30.21 2.81
N ARG A 571 0.59 -30.89 3.35
CA ARG A 571 -0.38 -31.70 2.58
C ARG A 571 -1.01 -30.96 1.39
N PRO A 572 -1.51 -29.70 1.54
CA PRO A 572 -2.13 -28.98 0.40
C PRO A 572 -1.18 -28.78 -0.79
N ILE A 573 0.13 -28.71 -0.53
CA ILE A 573 1.17 -28.49 -1.54
C ILE A 573 1.71 -29.82 -2.05
N VAL A 574 2.01 -30.76 -1.15
CA VAL A 574 2.72 -32.02 -1.47
C VAL A 574 1.78 -33.09 -2.00
N ALA A 575 0.56 -33.19 -1.48
CA ALA A 575 -0.37 -34.23 -1.93
C ALA A 575 -0.67 -34.20 -3.44
N PRO A 576 -0.92 -33.03 -4.08
CA PRO A 576 -1.09 -32.96 -5.54
C PRO A 576 0.13 -33.44 -6.31
N ILE A 577 1.35 -33.15 -5.83
CA ILE A 577 2.60 -33.59 -6.43
C ILE A 577 2.70 -35.12 -6.41
N LEU A 578 2.53 -35.71 -5.23
CA LEU A 578 2.59 -37.15 -5.05
C LEU A 578 1.47 -37.91 -5.78
N ILE A 579 0.26 -37.32 -5.85
CA ILE A 579 -0.84 -37.85 -6.65
C ILE A 579 -0.45 -37.90 -8.13
N LYS A 580 0.12 -36.81 -8.64
CA LYS A 580 0.61 -36.73 -10.04
C LYS A 580 1.68 -37.77 -10.29
N GLU A 581 2.67 -37.93 -9.42
CA GLU A 581 3.74 -38.94 -9.54
C GLU A 581 3.17 -40.38 -9.53
N LYS A 582 2.24 -40.69 -8.64
CA LYS A 582 1.59 -41.99 -8.59
C LYS A 582 0.77 -42.28 -9.85
N LYS A 583 0.01 -41.30 -10.33
CA LYS A 583 -0.71 -41.41 -11.62
C LYS A 583 0.24 -41.63 -12.77
N ALA A 584 1.36 -40.87 -12.81
CA ALA A 584 2.38 -41.03 -13.84
C ALA A 584 2.91 -42.46 -13.87
N LYS A 585 3.20 -43.04 -12.71
CA LYS A 585 3.64 -44.43 -12.61
C LYS A 585 2.58 -45.42 -13.13
N GLN A 586 1.35 -45.29 -12.70
CA GLN A 586 0.23 -46.17 -13.11
C GLN A 586 -0.05 -46.05 -14.63
N LEU A 587 -0.01 -44.85 -15.18
CA LEU A 587 -0.23 -44.63 -16.61
C LEU A 587 0.95 -45.12 -17.46
N SER A 588 2.19 -44.96 -16.95
CA SER A 588 3.38 -45.49 -17.61
C SER A 588 3.32 -47.03 -17.79
N GLU A 589 2.73 -47.73 -16.83
CA GLU A 589 2.54 -49.19 -16.92
C GLU A 589 1.56 -49.61 -18.02
N LYS A 590 0.66 -48.71 -18.45
CA LYS A 590 -0.31 -48.95 -19.53
C LYS A 590 0.27 -48.62 -20.91
N LEU A 591 1.31 -47.78 -21.00
CA LEU A 591 1.93 -47.34 -22.23
C LEU A 591 3.12 -48.25 -22.63
N LYS A 592 2.82 -49.50 -22.91
CA LYS A 592 3.82 -50.53 -23.25
C LYS A 592 3.76 -50.91 -24.73
N GLY A 593 4.89 -51.00 -25.40
CA GLY A 593 5.03 -51.42 -26.81
C GLY A 593 6.36 -50.99 -27.38
N SER A 594 6.73 -51.59 -28.50
CA SER A 594 7.96 -51.24 -29.27
C SER A 594 7.67 -50.28 -30.44
N THR A 595 6.41 -50.14 -30.82
CA THR A 595 5.93 -49.13 -31.81
C THR A 595 4.80 -48.30 -31.21
N LEU A 596 4.52 -47.10 -31.77
CA LEU A 596 3.43 -46.26 -31.30
C LEU A 596 2.05 -46.90 -31.46
N GLU A 597 1.87 -47.72 -32.52
CA GLU A 597 0.64 -48.46 -32.75
C GLU A 597 0.38 -49.49 -31.63
N GLN A 598 1.43 -50.20 -31.22
CA GLN A 598 1.36 -51.18 -30.13
C GLN A 598 1.08 -50.47 -28.81
N VAL A 599 1.71 -49.31 -28.55
CA VAL A 599 1.46 -48.47 -27.36
C VAL A 599 0.04 -47.98 -27.37
N ALA A 600 -0.45 -47.47 -28.49
CA ALA A 600 -1.84 -46.98 -28.62
C ALA A 600 -2.85 -48.10 -28.38
N GLN A 601 -2.60 -49.31 -28.92
CA GLN A 601 -3.45 -50.48 -28.72
C GLN A 601 -3.46 -50.94 -27.24
N ALA A 602 -2.27 -51.06 -26.64
CA ALA A 602 -2.12 -51.49 -25.24
C ALA A 602 -2.76 -50.54 -24.23
N SER A 603 -2.76 -49.25 -24.53
CA SER A 603 -3.30 -48.19 -23.69
C SER A 603 -4.78 -47.88 -23.95
N GLY A 604 -5.45 -48.60 -24.85
CA GLY A 604 -6.83 -48.33 -25.23
C GLY A 604 -7.02 -47.09 -26.10
N GLN A 605 -5.93 -46.58 -26.68
CA GLN A 605 -5.91 -45.39 -27.55
C GLN A 605 -5.74 -45.75 -29.02
N ALA A 606 -6.23 -46.95 -29.43
CA ALA A 606 -6.11 -47.42 -30.80
C ALA A 606 -6.74 -46.38 -31.76
N GLY A 607 -5.93 -45.94 -32.76
CA GLY A 607 -6.33 -44.90 -33.70
C GLY A 607 -6.22 -43.46 -33.22
N ASN A 608 -5.74 -43.20 -31.98
CA ASN A 608 -5.55 -41.86 -31.44
C ASN A 608 -4.06 -41.49 -31.29
N ILE A 609 -3.28 -41.74 -32.38
CA ILE A 609 -1.91 -41.22 -32.47
C ILE A 609 -1.96 -39.79 -32.96
N GLN A 610 -1.45 -38.85 -32.16
CA GLN A 610 -1.43 -37.42 -32.45
C GLN A 610 -0.06 -37.02 -33.03
N ALA A 611 -0.03 -35.90 -33.78
CA ALA A 611 1.21 -35.35 -34.34
C ALA A 611 1.47 -33.96 -33.72
N ALA A 612 2.74 -33.69 -33.44
CA ALA A 612 3.27 -32.39 -33.09
C ALA A 612 4.28 -31.98 -34.15
N GLU A 613 3.97 -30.91 -34.90
CA GLU A 613 4.75 -30.49 -36.05
C GLU A 613 5.54 -29.21 -35.78
N ASN A 614 6.80 -29.19 -36.17
CA ASN A 614 7.68 -28.02 -36.15
C ASN A 614 7.75 -27.32 -34.74
N VAL A 615 7.76 -28.13 -33.70
CA VAL A 615 7.78 -27.58 -32.32
C VAL A 615 9.20 -27.19 -31.94
N THR A 616 9.36 -26.04 -31.25
CA THR A 616 10.64 -25.52 -30.77
C THR A 616 10.76 -25.64 -29.26
N GLN A 617 11.99 -25.61 -28.72
CA GLN A 617 12.19 -25.64 -27.26
C GLN A 617 11.74 -24.35 -26.56
N GLU A 618 11.71 -23.22 -27.26
CA GLU A 618 11.29 -21.93 -26.71
C GLU A 618 9.79 -21.93 -26.36
N TYR A 619 9.00 -22.63 -27.19
CA TYR A 619 7.54 -22.71 -26.99
C TYR A 619 7.11 -24.18 -26.90
N PRO A 620 7.30 -24.82 -25.73
CA PRO A 620 7.08 -26.25 -25.56
C PRO A 620 5.59 -26.61 -25.41
N ALA A 621 4.73 -26.09 -26.29
CA ALA A 621 3.30 -26.35 -26.27
C ALA A 621 2.88 -27.41 -27.29
N LEU A 622 2.12 -28.38 -26.87
CA LEU A 622 1.46 -29.37 -27.71
C LEU A 622 -0.01 -29.02 -27.91
N ALA A 623 -0.49 -29.08 -29.15
CA ALA A 623 -1.87 -28.76 -29.49
C ALA A 623 -2.86 -29.58 -28.64
N GLY A 624 -3.76 -28.89 -27.91
CA GLY A 624 -4.76 -29.51 -27.04
C GLY A 624 -4.23 -30.10 -25.72
N GLN A 625 -2.89 -30.08 -25.49
CA GLN A 625 -2.25 -30.63 -24.29
C GLN A 625 -1.63 -29.55 -23.40
N GLY A 626 -1.37 -28.35 -23.93
CA GLY A 626 -0.68 -27.29 -23.20
C GLY A 626 0.85 -27.42 -23.26
N SER A 627 1.52 -26.81 -22.28
CA SER A 627 2.99 -26.83 -22.17
C SER A 627 3.48 -28.17 -21.65
N GLU A 628 4.44 -28.79 -22.39
CA GLU A 628 5.01 -30.10 -22.08
C GLU A 628 6.55 -30.11 -22.27
N PRO A 629 7.28 -29.34 -21.46
CA PRO A 629 8.73 -29.16 -21.65
C PRO A 629 9.53 -30.47 -21.54
N SER A 630 9.12 -31.37 -20.63
CA SER A 630 9.78 -32.69 -20.47
C SER A 630 9.62 -33.56 -21.71
N VAL A 631 8.46 -33.52 -22.36
CA VAL A 631 8.18 -34.29 -23.61
C VAL A 631 8.99 -33.73 -24.74
N LEU A 632 9.06 -32.40 -24.87
CA LEU A 632 9.87 -31.76 -25.89
C LEU A 632 11.38 -32.01 -25.70
N GLY A 633 11.87 -31.87 -24.46
CA GLY A 633 13.26 -32.21 -24.16
C GLY A 633 13.61 -33.63 -24.58
N ALA A 634 12.74 -34.58 -24.33
CA ALA A 634 12.90 -35.94 -24.77
C ALA A 634 12.84 -36.08 -26.31
N ALA A 635 11.95 -35.34 -27.00
CA ALA A 635 11.87 -35.35 -28.47
C ALA A 635 13.17 -34.84 -29.14
N PHE A 636 13.76 -33.76 -28.59
CA PHE A 636 15.04 -33.27 -29.06
C PHE A 636 16.20 -34.23 -28.78
N ALA A 637 16.17 -34.97 -27.66
CA ALA A 637 17.20 -35.94 -27.30
C ALA A 637 17.07 -37.26 -28.07
N LEU A 638 15.87 -37.73 -28.41
CA LEU A 638 15.61 -39.03 -29.02
C LEU A 638 16.04 -39.05 -30.47
N PRO A 639 16.76 -40.08 -30.93
CA PRO A 639 17.07 -40.23 -32.36
C PRO A 639 15.82 -40.37 -33.24
N GLN A 640 15.89 -39.87 -34.48
CA GLN A 640 14.83 -40.00 -35.47
C GLN A 640 14.43 -41.46 -35.69
N GLY A 641 13.14 -41.74 -35.78
CA GLY A 641 12.57 -43.09 -35.97
C GLY A 641 12.46 -43.91 -34.68
N LYS A 642 13.08 -43.49 -33.57
CA LYS A 642 13.00 -44.22 -32.29
C LYS A 642 11.74 -43.86 -31.52
N VAL A 643 11.21 -44.88 -30.82
CA VAL A 643 10.09 -44.70 -29.86
C VAL A 643 10.67 -44.53 -28.46
N SER A 644 10.14 -43.58 -27.70
CA SER A 644 10.59 -43.32 -26.35
C SER A 644 10.06 -44.35 -25.35
N GLN A 645 10.67 -44.39 -24.16
CA GLN A 645 10.01 -44.91 -22.95
C GLN A 645 8.88 -43.91 -22.55
N PRO A 646 7.93 -44.33 -21.71
CA PRO A 646 6.94 -43.43 -21.17
C PRO A 646 7.55 -42.20 -20.46
N ILE A 647 7.13 -41.01 -20.84
CA ILE A 647 7.61 -39.70 -20.33
C ILE A 647 6.51 -39.08 -19.52
N ALA A 648 6.76 -38.79 -18.24
CA ALA A 648 5.85 -38.01 -17.39
C ALA A 648 5.93 -36.53 -17.78
N GLY A 649 4.87 -36.01 -18.36
CA GLY A 649 4.71 -34.62 -18.71
C GLY A 649 3.97 -33.81 -17.60
N ASP A 650 3.55 -32.60 -17.95
CA ASP A 650 2.79 -31.76 -17.02
C ASP A 650 1.31 -32.16 -16.93
N ASN A 651 0.70 -32.60 -18.02
CA ASN A 651 -0.72 -32.92 -18.12
C ASN A 651 -1.04 -34.40 -18.30
N GLY A 652 0.00 -35.24 -18.56
CA GLY A 652 -0.20 -36.66 -18.78
C GLY A 652 1.14 -37.42 -18.95
N VAL A 653 1.04 -38.69 -19.32
CA VAL A 653 2.18 -39.53 -19.68
C VAL A 653 2.17 -39.76 -21.18
N TYR A 654 3.31 -39.59 -21.77
CA TYR A 654 3.51 -39.59 -23.23
C TYR A 654 4.47 -40.67 -23.67
N VAL A 655 4.21 -41.28 -24.82
CA VAL A 655 5.21 -42.03 -25.61
C VAL A 655 5.27 -41.37 -26.96
N ILE A 656 6.49 -41.03 -27.40
CA ILE A 656 6.73 -40.26 -28.62
C ILE A 656 7.58 -41.05 -29.62
N GLN A 657 7.42 -40.73 -30.88
CA GLN A 657 8.31 -41.18 -31.95
C GLN A 657 8.69 -39.99 -32.84
N VAL A 658 9.97 -39.64 -32.87
CA VAL A 658 10.47 -38.53 -33.68
C VAL A 658 10.45 -38.93 -35.15
N THR A 659 9.75 -38.15 -35.96
CA THR A 659 9.65 -38.35 -37.41
C THR A 659 10.62 -37.47 -38.18
N GLN A 660 10.90 -36.25 -37.69
CA GLN A 660 11.81 -35.31 -38.34
C GLN A 660 12.48 -34.39 -37.31
N LYS A 661 13.73 -34.04 -37.59
CA LYS A 661 14.51 -33.02 -36.86
C LYS A 661 15.10 -32.05 -37.85
N ASP A 662 14.75 -30.78 -37.71
CA ASP A 662 15.27 -29.70 -38.52
C ASP A 662 16.20 -28.86 -37.62
N ILE A 663 17.50 -29.14 -37.71
CA ILE A 663 18.54 -28.42 -36.98
C ILE A 663 18.91 -27.17 -37.77
N ALA A 664 18.77 -26.02 -37.16
CA ALA A 664 19.08 -24.74 -37.79
C ALA A 664 20.60 -24.64 -38.10
N PRO A 665 21.00 -24.05 -39.25
CA PRO A 665 22.39 -23.89 -39.60
C PRO A 665 23.11 -22.95 -38.63
N ALA A 666 24.41 -23.20 -38.39
CA ALA A 666 25.21 -22.32 -37.55
C ALA A 666 25.28 -20.90 -38.12
N LEU A 667 25.19 -19.90 -37.23
CA LEU A 667 25.30 -18.50 -37.59
C LEU A 667 26.75 -18.01 -37.49
N PRO A 668 27.13 -16.97 -38.28
CA PRO A 668 28.45 -16.35 -38.16
C PRO A 668 28.76 -15.77 -36.77
N ASN A 669 27.73 -15.31 -36.07
CA ASN A 669 27.80 -14.89 -34.67
C ASN A 669 26.43 -15.00 -34.00
N TYR A 670 26.44 -14.98 -32.67
CA TYR A 670 25.23 -15.11 -31.82
C TYR A 670 24.97 -13.89 -30.94
N SER A 671 25.55 -12.73 -31.28
CA SER A 671 25.47 -11.50 -30.44
C SER A 671 24.06 -11.06 -30.19
N SER A 672 23.13 -11.17 -31.14
CA SER A 672 21.72 -10.84 -31.01
C SER A 672 20.98 -11.71 -29.97
N TYR A 673 21.42 -12.94 -29.76
CA TYR A 673 20.88 -13.88 -28.79
C TYR A 673 21.55 -13.75 -27.43
N MET A 674 22.80 -13.27 -27.36
CA MET A 674 23.51 -13.03 -26.10
C MET A 674 23.00 -11.83 -25.33
N ALA A 675 22.62 -10.76 -26.03
CA ALA A 675 22.19 -9.49 -25.39
C ALA A 675 20.95 -9.65 -24.51
N PRO A 676 19.84 -10.29 -24.96
CA PRO A 676 18.70 -10.58 -24.12
C PRO A 676 19.04 -11.43 -22.89
N LEU A 677 19.85 -12.50 -23.08
CA LEU A 677 20.28 -13.37 -21.98
C LEU A 677 21.12 -12.63 -20.95
N ARG A 678 22.00 -11.74 -21.39
CA ARG A 678 22.79 -10.89 -20.49
C ARG A 678 21.89 -9.98 -19.66
N ASN A 679 20.94 -9.31 -20.29
CA ASN A 679 19.99 -8.43 -19.60
C ASN A 679 19.13 -9.22 -18.60
N GLN A 680 18.65 -10.39 -18.97
CA GLN A 680 17.91 -11.28 -18.08
C GLN A 680 18.74 -11.69 -16.86
N LYS A 681 20.00 -12.16 -17.06
CA LYS A 681 20.91 -12.52 -15.95
C LYS A 681 21.19 -11.33 -15.03
N LEU A 682 21.43 -10.13 -15.60
CA LEU A 682 21.69 -8.92 -14.82
C LEU A 682 20.47 -8.48 -14.01
N ASN A 683 19.27 -8.53 -14.59
CA ASN A 683 18.02 -8.18 -13.91
C ASN A 683 17.73 -9.17 -12.77
N ARG A 684 17.84 -10.46 -13.05
CA ARG A 684 17.65 -11.51 -12.06
C ARG A 684 18.64 -11.39 -10.91
N ALA A 685 19.94 -11.19 -11.19
CA ALA A 685 20.93 -10.97 -10.14
C ALA A 685 20.61 -9.76 -9.27
N SER A 686 20.05 -8.69 -9.85
CA SER A 686 19.67 -7.49 -9.10
C SER A 686 18.49 -7.73 -8.18
N GLN A 687 17.56 -8.60 -8.57
CA GLN A 687 16.37 -8.93 -7.80
C GLN A 687 16.64 -9.98 -6.71
N ASP A 688 17.40 -11.02 -7.07
CA ASP A 688 17.53 -12.23 -6.24
C ASP A 688 18.74 -12.18 -5.29
N LEU A 689 19.70 -11.25 -5.51
CA LEU A 689 20.94 -11.21 -4.74
C LEU A 689 20.72 -11.14 -3.24
N PHE A 690 19.93 -10.16 -2.80
CA PHE A 690 19.70 -9.96 -1.37
C PHE A 690 18.88 -11.08 -0.76
N SER A 691 17.87 -11.58 -1.46
CA SER A 691 17.08 -12.73 -1.01
C SER A 691 17.94 -13.99 -0.87
N ALA A 692 18.89 -14.21 -1.77
CA ALA A 692 19.82 -15.34 -1.70
C ALA A 692 20.79 -15.20 -0.52
N LEU A 693 21.27 -13.99 -0.25
CA LEU A 693 22.14 -13.73 0.91
C LEU A 693 21.38 -13.88 2.24
N GLU A 694 20.16 -13.36 2.31
CA GLU A 694 19.28 -13.52 3.47
C GLU A 694 18.94 -14.99 3.74
N ALA A 695 18.65 -15.76 2.71
CA ALA A 695 18.36 -17.20 2.82
C ALA A 695 19.52 -18.05 3.37
N THR A 696 20.74 -17.50 3.37
CA THR A 696 21.94 -18.18 3.92
C THR A 696 22.40 -17.59 5.25
N ALA A 697 21.80 -16.48 5.71
CA ALA A 697 22.16 -15.81 6.94
C ALA A 697 21.34 -16.35 8.13
N ASP A 698 21.98 -16.42 9.32
CA ASP A 698 21.30 -16.66 10.59
C ASP A 698 20.73 -15.32 11.10
N ILE A 699 19.42 -15.10 10.89
CA ILE A 699 18.72 -13.87 11.25
C ILE A 699 17.83 -14.13 12.44
N LYS A 700 18.09 -13.44 13.56
CA LYS A 700 17.23 -13.45 14.74
C LYS A 700 16.44 -12.17 14.81
N ASP A 701 15.11 -12.29 14.76
CA ASP A 701 14.18 -11.17 14.78
C ASP A 701 13.43 -11.11 16.11
N ASN A 702 13.71 -10.09 16.90
CA ASN A 702 13.06 -9.85 18.19
C ASN A 702 12.10 -8.66 18.15
N ARG A 703 11.80 -8.11 16.98
CA ARG A 703 10.95 -6.91 16.85
C ARG A 703 9.60 -7.04 17.57
N ALA A 704 9.00 -8.23 17.53
CA ALA A 704 7.72 -8.48 18.19
C ALA A 704 7.73 -8.24 19.71
N LYS A 705 8.90 -8.17 20.35
CA LYS A 705 9.04 -7.84 21.77
C LYS A 705 8.98 -6.33 22.04
N PHE A 706 9.14 -5.51 21.01
CA PHE A 706 9.28 -4.05 21.13
C PHE A 706 8.15 -3.29 20.40
N TYR A 707 7.61 -3.86 19.35
CA TYR A 707 6.61 -3.23 18.45
C TYR A 707 5.27 -4.01 18.37
#